data_36868ef2cd8dbdb0dcc9dad419defe5e
#
_entry.id   36868ef2cd8dbdb0dcc9dad419defe5e
#
_cell.length_a   1.000
_cell.length_b   1.000
_cell.length_c   1.000
_cell.angle_alpha   90.00
_cell.angle_beta   90.00
_cell.angle_gamma   90.00
#
_symmetry.space_group_name_H-M   'P 1'
#
loop_
_entity.id
_entity.type
_entity.pdbx_description
1 polymer ?
#
loop_
_entity_poly.entity_id
_entity_poly.type
_entity_poly.pdbx_seq_one_letter_code
_entity_poly.pdbx_strand_id
1 'polypeptide(L)'
;MYVNARSIVNKHKELELYVREENIDIIGISETWLNEAILDSEMHIEGYTFLRKDRQDKDKKRGGGVAIYVKNDLNAIQREELYEVNFPESIFCSISCRGDSTLLGVIYRPPDSSKINDEALFSLINRISQENVILMGDFNYPELKWDKAETISESHPFVECVNNNFLIQLVDEPTRDKNYLDLVLCSDESIVESLFVGEPFETSDHQLIRFKLISNRDETNKIITNLNYFKANYSEMREYIKTRNWDTLIDGSEVEDLWKKLTEELYMLRDKFIPKSKKVKNKAKWVTKRVTRFRRAKTKAWNKYISSGKDQKFFDRYKIKLRKSVRENRKAKENYEQRLASNIKTDCKSFYSYVNSKRRAKDRVGPLKDSAGKVLNNDRETAEVLNDYFSSVFTVEDLSYIPNAKQMFQGDLESEGLNTLVIDENTVGQKLAELNVNKSQGPDGIHPKLLSELQLELKKPLTKLFNLSISRGIVPQDWKEAIVTPLFKKGSKASPENYRPVSLTSVVGKILESIVKDQIVAHLEFFNLIKSSQHGFTKGRSCLTNLLDFMETVTRELDVSKPIDLIYLDFAKAFDKVPYRRLFKKLETHGISGSVLKWIVNWLGNRRQKTSINKECSNWKNVTSGVPQGSVLGPVLFIIYINDLDSELISKVAKFADDTKMCKSISSAKDAEILRNDLIRLDQWSKDWQMQFNLEKCVVIHMGQKNNQYEYMLGNKRLRQSKMEKDLGIIVDSSCKFSEQCNEAIKHANSTLGMIKRSITCKSKNIIVKLYKALVRPKLEFCVQAWRPFLKKDIVNLEKVQHRATKMIQACRGLNYEDRLIRCGLSTLEDRRTRGDMIEVFKMIKGIDKINFKNFFSPAANNRTRGHKYKLAKSRSRLDIRKNFFSQRVVSGWNELPASVIEADSVNSFKNRYDRFINNKTVRM
;
A
#
# COMPACT_ATOMS: atom_id res chain seq x y z
N MET A 1 -29.52 -13.08 10.75
CA MET A 1 -29.50 -12.92 12.22
C MET A 1 -29.85 -11.48 12.58
N TYR A 2 -30.68 -11.29 13.62
CA TYR A 2 -30.94 -9.98 14.21
C TYR A 2 -30.55 -9.98 15.69
N VAL A 3 -30.09 -8.83 16.21
CA VAL A 3 -29.74 -8.64 17.63
C VAL A 3 -29.95 -7.19 18.07
N ASN A 4 -30.60 -6.97 19.22
CA ASN A 4 -30.46 -5.75 19.98
C ASN A 4 -29.17 -5.84 20.80
N ALA A 5 -28.15 -5.02 20.47
CA ALA A 5 -26.81 -5.19 21.02
C ALA A 5 -26.60 -4.48 22.38
N ARG A 6 -27.45 -3.51 22.75
CA ARG A 6 -27.19 -2.59 23.87
C ARG A 6 -25.71 -2.19 23.96
N SER A 7 -25.27 -1.51 22.92
CA SER A 7 -23.88 -1.15 22.59
C SER A 7 -23.06 -2.28 21.97
N ILE A 8 -22.70 -2.07 20.70
CA ILE A 8 -21.78 -2.96 19.97
C ILE A 8 -20.30 -2.59 20.20
N VAL A 9 -20.02 -1.39 20.73
CA VAL A 9 -18.66 -0.83 20.79
C VAL A 9 -17.65 -1.75 21.48
N ASN A 10 -18.06 -2.34 22.59
CA ASN A 10 -17.19 -3.27 23.34
C ASN A 10 -17.43 -4.75 22.99
N LYS A 11 -18.45 -5.07 22.20
CA LYS A 11 -18.88 -6.42 21.84
C LYS A 11 -18.57 -6.78 20.38
N HIS A 12 -18.03 -5.85 19.61
CA HIS A 12 -17.75 -6.05 18.18
C HIS A 12 -16.87 -7.27 17.88
N LYS A 13 -15.93 -7.58 18.77
CA LYS A 13 -15.03 -8.73 18.60
C LYS A 13 -15.74 -10.07 18.79
N GLU A 14 -16.63 -10.09 19.73
CA GLU A 14 -17.48 -11.24 20.01
C GLU A 14 -18.46 -11.45 18.85
N LEU A 15 -19.00 -10.36 18.30
CA LEU A 15 -19.83 -10.41 17.10
C LEU A 15 -19.05 -10.97 15.90
N GLU A 16 -17.84 -10.44 15.63
CA GLU A 16 -16.98 -10.95 14.56
C GLU A 16 -16.71 -12.45 14.69
N LEU A 17 -16.50 -12.92 15.91
CA LEU A 17 -16.25 -14.34 16.18
C LEU A 17 -17.51 -15.18 15.97
N TYR A 18 -18.63 -14.73 16.53
CA TYR A 18 -19.91 -15.41 16.42
C TYR A 18 -20.35 -15.57 14.97
N VAL A 19 -20.28 -14.47 14.22
CA VAL A 19 -20.66 -14.42 12.79
C VAL A 19 -19.81 -15.37 11.93
N ARG A 20 -18.52 -15.49 12.23
CA ARG A 20 -17.62 -16.41 11.52
C ARG A 20 -17.82 -17.88 11.89
N GLU A 21 -18.12 -18.17 13.18
CA GLU A 21 -18.37 -19.55 13.62
C GLU A 21 -19.66 -20.09 13.06
N GLU A 22 -20.72 -19.30 13.11
CA GLU A 22 -22.06 -19.67 12.69
C GLU A 22 -22.29 -19.42 11.18
N ASN A 23 -21.30 -18.84 10.47
CA ASN A 23 -21.37 -18.54 9.04
C ASN A 23 -22.59 -17.70 8.65
N ILE A 24 -22.88 -16.66 9.44
CA ILE A 24 -24.02 -15.76 9.20
C ILE A 24 -23.75 -14.90 7.95
N ASP A 25 -24.72 -14.77 7.06
CA ASP A 25 -24.59 -13.98 5.84
C ASP A 25 -25.04 -12.52 6.02
N ILE A 26 -26.07 -12.30 6.87
CA ILE A 26 -26.68 -11.00 7.11
C ILE A 26 -26.90 -10.81 8.60
N ILE A 27 -26.58 -9.60 9.12
CA ILE A 27 -26.78 -9.28 10.54
C ILE A 27 -27.44 -7.92 10.65
N GLY A 28 -28.66 -7.87 11.18
CA GLY A 28 -29.32 -6.64 11.59
C GLY A 28 -29.03 -6.37 13.07
N ILE A 29 -28.75 -5.13 13.40
CA ILE A 29 -28.40 -4.71 14.77
C ILE A 29 -29.16 -3.44 15.13
N SER A 30 -29.87 -3.45 16.26
CA SER A 30 -30.40 -2.27 16.92
C SER A 30 -29.58 -1.92 18.17
N GLU A 31 -29.77 -0.74 18.70
CA GLU A 31 -29.02 -0.20 19.84
C GLU A 31 -27.50 -0.34 19.69
N THR A 32 -26.96 0.15 18.59
CA THR A 32 -25.52 0.11 18.30
C THR A 32 -24.69 0.97 19.24
N TRP A 33 -25.26 2.10 19.73
CA TRP A 33 -24.62 3.14 20.50
C TRP A 33 -23.37 3.68 19.83
N LEU A 34 -23.34 3.67 18.50
CA LEU A 34 -22.31 4.27 17.69
C LEU A 34 -22.55 5.78 17.56
N ASN A 35 -21.50 6.53 17.37
CA ASN A 35 -21.52 7.97 17.15
C ASN A 35 -20.38 8.36 16.21
N GLU A 36 -20.34 9.63 15.79
CA GLU A 36 -19.34 10.16 14.86
C GLU A 36 -17.87 9.94 15.28
N ALA A 37 -17.62 9.85 16.60
CA ALA A 37 -16.27 9.60 17.12
C ALA A 37 -15.77 8.16 16.86
N ILE A 38 -16.67 7.21 16.55
CA ILE A 38 -16.36 5.83 16.28
C ILE A 38 -16.40 5.64 14.76
N LEU A 39 -15.24 5.35 14.18
CA LEU A 39 -15.13 5.19 12.74
C LEU A 39 -15.65 3.81 12.28
N ASP A 40 -16.22 3.75 11.10
CA ASP A 40 -16.68 2.51 10.47
C ASP A 40 -15.58 1.46 10.38
N SER A 41 -14.33 1.90 10.22
CA SER A 41 -13.17 1.00 10.20
C SER A 41 -12.92 0.29 11.54
N GLU A 42 -13.47 0.79 12.64
CA GLU A 42 -13.38 0.15 13.97
C GLU A 42 -14.40 -0.98 14.12
N MET A 43 -15.49 -0.90 13.37
CA MET A 43 -16.62 -1.83 13.39
C MET A 43 -16.61 -2.82 12.20
N HIS A 44 -15.51 -2.89 11.46
CA HIS A 44 -15.42 -3.74 10.27
C HIS A 44 -15.30 -5.24 10.58
N ILE A 45 -16.10 -6.06 9.90
CA ILE A 45 -15.98 -7.53 9.84
C ILE A 45 -15.49 -7.90 8.44
N GLU A 46 -14.41 -8.70 8.34
CA GLU A 46 -13.84 -9.10 7.04
C GLU A 46 -14.85 -9.93 6.23
N GLY A 47 -15.09 -9.52 4.99
CA GLY A 47 -16.03 -10.19 4.08
C GLY A 47 -17.43 -9.61 4.12
N TYR A 48 -17.69 -8.58 4.95
CA TYR A 48 -19.00 -7.94 5.07
C TYR A 48 -18.94 -6.45 4.69
N THR A 49 -20.00 -5.99 4.03
CA THR A 49 -20.35 -4.58 3.91
C THR A 49 -21.06 -4.18 5.20
N PHE A 50 -20.66 -3.09 5.80
CA PHE A 50 -21.25 -2.52 7.01
C PHE A 50 -21.97 -1.23 6.68
N LEU A 51 -23.23 -1.15 6.96
CA LEU A 51 -24.10 0.02 6.83
C LEU A 51 -24.59 0.39 8.22
N ARG A 52 -24.57 1.69 8.57
CA ARG A 52 -25.06 2.17 9.86
C ARG A 52 -25.75 3.50 9.76
N LYS A 53 -26.63 3.76 10.71
CA LYS A 53 -27.24 5.05 10.96
C LYS A 53 -27.25 5.30 12.47
N ASP A 54 -26.47 6.29 12.89
CA ASP A 54 -26.32 6.64 14.29
C ASP A 54 -27.47 7.57 14.72
N ARG A 55 -27.82 7.56 16.01
CA ARG A 55 -28.79 8.50 16.58
C ARG A 55 -28.25 9.93 16.45
N GLN A 56 -29.07 10.84 15.93
CA GLN A 56 -28.71 12.26 15.71
C GLN A 56 -29.15 13.18 16.84
N ASP A 57 -29.83 12.66 17.88
CA ASP A 57 -30.32 13.44 19.02
C ASP A 57 -29.15 13.97 19.85
N LYS A 58 -28.99 15.31 19.89
CA LYS A 58 -27.92 16.01 20.60
C LYS A 58 -28.09 15.98 22.12
N ASP A 59 -29.30 15.76 22.60
CA ASP A 59 -29.62 15.77 24.04
C ASP A 59 -29.45 14.40 24.68
N LYS A 60 -29.56 13.32 23.93
CA LYS A 60 -29.35 11.94 24.41
C LYS A 60 -27.97 11.40 24.04
N LYS A 61 -26.98 11.58 24.91
CA LYS A 61 -25.57 11.13 24.71
C LYS A 61 -25.35 9.62 24.65
N ARG A 62 -26.32 8.78 24.96
CA ARG A 62 -26.22 7.29 24.97
C ARG A 62 -27.50 6.64 24.47
N GLY A 63 -27.38 5.51 23.81
CA GLY A 63 -28.49 4.68 23.32
C GLY A 63 -28.77 4.85 21.85
N GLY A 64 -29.59 3.95 21.27
CA GLY A 64 -30.08 3.96 19.90
C GLY A 64 -29.06 3.64 18.82
N GLY A 65 -29.41 3.95 17.58
CA GLY A 65 -28.64 3.63 16.39
C GLY A 65 -28.90 2.23 15.85
N VAL A 66 -28.83 2.08 14.51
CA VAL A 66 -29.06 0.82 13.79
C VAL A 66 -27.92 0.50 12.83
N ALA A 67 -27.71 -0.78 12.53
CA ALA A 67 -26.70 -1.21 11.58
C ALA A 67 -27.07 -2.51 10.88
N ILE A 68 -26.51 -2.70 9.68
CA ILE A 68 -26.63 -3.95 8.93
C ILE A 68 -25.22 -4.37 8.47
N TYR A 69 -24.85 -5.63 8.70
CA TYR A 69 -23.73 -6.30 8.03
C TYR A 69 -24.26 -7.26 7.00
N VAL A 70 -23.78 -7.16 5.78
CA VAL A 70 -24.13 -8.07 4.68
C VAL A 70 -22.87 -8.63 4.07
N LYS A 71 -22.80 -9.93 3.82
CA LYS A 71 -21.67 -10.52 3.07
C LYS A 71 -21.52 -9.85 1.71
N ASN A 72 -20.27 -9.57 1.32
CA ASN A 72 -19.96 -8.84 0.10
C ASN A 72 -20.45 -9.52 -1.18
N ASP A 73 -20.61 -10.82 -1.18
CA ASP A 73 -21.10 -11.60 -2.31
C ASP A 73 -22.62 -11.50 -2.52
N LEU A 74 -23.36 -10.90 -1.58
CA LEU A 74 -24.78 -10.59 -1.72
C LEU A 74 -25.04 -9.22 -2.37
N ASN A 75 -23.98 -8.46 -2.71
CA ASN A 75 -24.05 -7.18 -3.42
C ASN A 75 -25.10 -6.20 -2.85
N ALA A 76 -25.06 -5.96 -1.54
CA ALA A 76 -26.00 -5.06 -0.87
C ALA A 76 -25.85 -3.62 -1.36
N ILE A 77 -26.98 -3.02 -1.76
CA ILE A 77 -27.08 -1.61 -2.18
C ILE A 77 -27.88 -0.87 -1.11
N GLN A 78 -27.26 0.15 -0.51
CA GLN A 78 -27.93 0.99 0.50
C GLN A 78 -29.02 1.84 -0.17
N ARG A 79 -30.19 1.95 0.48
CA ARG A 79 -31.37 2.66 -0.01
C ARG A 79 -31.57 3.94 0.80
N GLU A 80 -30.74 4.96 0.51
CA GLU A 80 -30.76 6.25 1.24
C GLU A 80 -32.03 7.04 1.01
N GLU A 81 -32.71 6.84 -0.12
CA GLU A 81 -33.97 7.48 -0.46
C GLU A 81 -35.14 7.07 0.44
N LEU A 82 -34.99 5.99 1.21
CA LEU A 82 -35.97 5.54 2.18
C LEU A 82 -35.83 6.16 3.58
N TYR A 83 -34.86 7.05 3.77
CA TYR A 83 -34.67 7.66 5.06
C TYR A 83 -35.76 8.67 5.35
N GLU A 84 -36.35 8.56 6.57
CA GLU A 84 -37.36 9.49 7.07
C GLU A 84 -36.77 10.40 8.15
N VAL A 85 -37.00 11.70 8.02
CA VAL A 85 -36.49 12.71 8.96
C VAL A 85 -37.09 12.51 10.35
N ASN A 86 -38.41 12.21 10.41
CA ASN A 86 -39.13 12.03 11.67
C ASN A 86 -39.00 10.61 12.26
N PHE A 87 -38.32 9.70 11.55
CA PHE A 87 -37.97 8.38 12.05
C PHE A 87 -36.52 8.01 11.71
N PRO A 88 -35.55 8.62 12.37
CA PRO A 88 -34.15 8.54 12.00
C PRO A 88 -33.49 7.17 12.27
N GLU A 89 -34.05 6.34 13.16
CA GLU A 89 -33.42 5.05 13.59
C GLU A 89 -33.89 3.88 12.73
N SER A 90 -33.72 4.02 11.42
CA SER A 90 -33.98 2.94 10.45
C SER A 90 -32.92 2.92 9.36
N ILE A 91 -32.54 1.75 8.87
CA ILE A 91 -31.56 1.57 7.80
C ILE A 91 -32.02 0.48 6.84
N PHE A 92 -31.85 0.72 5.52
CA PHE A 92 -32.33 -0.16 4.47
C PHE A 92 -31.23 -0.50 3.47
N CYS A 93 -31.24 -1.74 2.98
CA CYS A 93 -30.44 -2.15 1.83
C CYS A 93 -31.18 -3.17 0.98
N SER A 94 -31.00 -3.13 -0.34
CA SER A 94 -31.50 -4.15 -1.26
C SER A 94 -30.45 -5.24 -1.45
N ILE A 95 -30.87 -6.51 -1.42
CA ILE A 95 -30.05 -7.68 -1.75
C ILE A 95 -30.73 -8.49 -2.86
N SER A 96 -29.96 -9.26 -3.64
CA SER A 96 -30.53 -10.19 -4.61
C SER A 96 -30.80 -11.53 -3.96
N CYS A 97 -32.05 -11.96 -3.95
CA CYS A 97 -32.52 -13.22 -3.41
C CYS A 97 -33.45 -13.92 -4.42
N ARG A 98 -33.17 -15.16 -4.82
CA ARG A 98 -33.93 -15.90 -5.85
C ARG A 98 -34.02 -15.23 -7.23
N GLY A 99 -33.10 -14.35 -7.57
CA GLY A 99 -33.19 -13.56 -8.81
C GLY A 99 -34.03 -12.29 -8.69
N ASP A 100 -34.74 -12.10 -7.58
CA ASP A 100 -35.49 -10.92 -7.26
C ASP A 100 -34.74 -10.04 -6.25
N SER A 101 -34.98 -8.74 -6.28
CA SER A 101 -34.48 -7.81 -5.28
C SER A 101 -35.33 -7.92 -4.01
N THR A 102 -34.69 -8.16 -2.87
CA THR A 102 -35.33 -8.16 -1.55
C THR A 102 -34.82 -6.98 -0.74
N LEU A 103 -35.73 -6.15 -0.22
CA LEU A 103 -35.43 -5.04 0.66
C LEU A 103 -35.27 -5.55 2.09
N LEU A 104 -34.10 -5.33 2.68
CA LEU A 104 -33.86 -5.58 4.10
C LEU A 104 -33.89 -4.26 4.87
N GLY A 105 -34.64 -4.24 5.96
CA GLY A 105 -34.68 -3.09 6.88
C GLY A 105 -34.35 -3.50 8.32
N VAL A 106 -33.59 -2.63 9.02
CA VAL A 106 -33.42 -2.71 10.48
C VAL A 106 -34.03 -1.46 11.09
N ILE A 107 -34.91 -1.66 12.07
CA ILE A 107 -35.68 -0.61 12.70
C ILE A 107 -35.42 -0.66 14.21
N TYR A 108 -35.26 0.50 14.82
CA TYR A 108 -35.27 0.68 16.26
C TYR A 108 -36.28 1.74 16.65
N ARG A 109 -37.32 1.38 17.35
CA ARG A 109 -38.29 2.28 17.94
C ARG A 109 -37.99 2.46 19.43
N PRO A 110 -37.62 3.67 19.89
CA PRO A 110 -37.39 3.90 21.32
C PRO A 110 -38.69 3.68 22.14
N PRO A 111 -38.57 3.29 23.43
CA PRO A 111 -39.75 3.05 24.26
C PRO A 111 -40.58 4.34 24.51
N ASP A 112 -39.92 5.50 24.44
CA ASP A 112 -40.51 6.83 24.59
C ASP A 112 -40.87 7.48 23.22
N SER A 113 -41.15 6.69 22.20
CA SER A 113 -41.48 7.15 20.85
C SER A 113 -42.76 7.98 20.84
N SER A 114 -42.73 9.15 20.19
CA SER A 114 -43.89 10.04 20.07
C SER A 114 -44.88 9.52 19.01
N LYS A 115 -46.14 9.98 19.06
CA LYS A 115 -47.13 9.69 18.02
C LYS A 115 -46.68 10.11 16.63
N ILE A 116 -45.96 11.24 16.49
CA ILE A 116 -45.41 11.72 15.23
C ILE A 116 -44.39 10.73 14.68
N ASN A 117 -43.52 10.17 15.53
CA ASN A 117 -42.53 9.15 15.12
C ASN A 117 -43.24 7.85 14.72
N ASP A 118 -44.32 7.46 15.42
CA ASP A 118 -45.10 6.27 15.06
C ASP A 118 -45.83 6.45 13.73
N GLU A 119 -46.40 7.62 13.46
CA GLU A 119 -47.00 7.96 12.16
C GLU A 119 -45.94 7.94 11.03
N ALA A 120 -44.74 8.43 11.27
CA ALA A 120 -43.65 8.36 10.31
C ALA A 120 -43.19 6.90 10.06
N LEU A 121 -43.15 6.06 11.10
CA LEU A 121 -42.89 4.62 10.96
C LEU A 121 -43.98 3.93 10.09
N PHE A 122 -45.26 4.24 10.32
CA PHE A 122 -46.35 3.67 9.53
C PHE A 122 -46.32 4.14 8.09
N SER A 123 -46.03 5.43 7.85
CA SER A 123 -45.83 5.97 6.50
C SER A 123 -44.68 5.27 5.77
N LEU A 124 -43.56 5.02 6.46
CA LEU A 124 -42.42 4.28 5.92
C LEU A 124 -42.79 2.86 5.56
N ILE A 125 -43.50 2.11 6.44
CA ILE A 125 -43.96 0.75 6.18
C ILE A 125 -44.90 0.71 4.97
N ASN A 126 -45.83 1.66 4.86
CA ASN A 126 -46.73 1.79 3.71
C ASN A 126 -45.98 1.99 2.39
N ARG A 127 -44.91 2.79 2.40
CA ARG A 127 -44.10 3.09 1.20
C ARG A 127 -43.30 1.87 0.71
N ILE A 128 -42.74 1.09 1.62
CA ILE A 128 -41.87 -0.04 1.28
C ILE A 128 -42.66 -1.35 1.03
N SER A 129 -43.93 -1.44 1.43
CA SER A 129 -44.73 -2.68 1.35
C SER A 129 -44.97 -3.19 -0.07
N GLN A 130 -44.72 -2.37 -1.11
CA GLN A 130 -44.84 -2.76 -2.51
C GLN A 130 -43.61 -3.56 -3.01
N GLU A 131 -42.53 -3.62 -2.22
CA GLU A 131 -41.34 -4.41 -2.52
C GLU A 131 -41.39 -5.77 -1.76
N ASN A 132 -40.56 -6.72 -2.19
CA ASN A 132 -40.28 -7.89 -1.34
C ASN A 132 -39.47 -7.41 -0.14
N VAL A 133 -40.06 -7.40 1.04
CA VAL A 133 -39.47 -6.76 2.21
C VAL A 133 -39.30 -7.74 3.37
N ILE A 134 -38.18 -7.60 4.06
CA ILE A 134 -37.92 -8.22 5.38
C ILE A 134 -37.49 -7.10 6.32
N LEU A 135 -38.30 -6.82 7.33
CA LEU A 135 -37.99 -5.88 8.39
C LEU A 135 -37.64 -6.67 9.65
N MET A 136 -36.53 -6.31 10.27
CA MET A 136 -36.15 -6.83 11.58
C MET A 136 -35.82 -5.67 12.50
N GLY A 137 -36.17 -5.77 13.79
CA GLY A 137 -35.92 -4.66 14.68
C GLY A 137 -36.54 -4.82 16.04
N ASP A 138 -36.19 -3.90 16.94
CA ASP A 138 -36.85 -3.69 18.20
C ASP A 138 -37.94 -2.62 18.01
N PHE A 139 -39.18 -3.08 17.98
CA PHE A 139 -40.34 -2.22 17.78
C PHE A 139 -40.93 -1.68 19.06
N ASN A 140 -40.56 -2.26 20.20
CA ASN A 140 -40.79 -1.76 21.54
C ASN A 140 -42.27 -1.47 21.84
N TYR A 141 -43.15 -2.43 21.51
CA TYR A 141 -44.57 -2.47 21.89
C TYR A 141 -44.81 -3.55 22.92
N PRO A 142 -44.53 -3.37 24.22
CA PRO A 142 -44.63 -4.39 25.26
C PRO A 142 -46.05 -4.90 25.51
N GLU A 143 -47.05 -4.12 25.13
CA GLU A 143 -48.48 -4.47 25.21
C GLU A 143 -48.92 -5.48 24.18
N LEU A 144 -48.16 -5.66 23.08
CA LEU A 144 -48.50 -6.59 22.01
C LEU A 144 -47.95 -7.98 22.31
N LYS A 145 -48.84 -8.99 22.33
CA LYS A 145 -48.48 -10.39 22.45
C LYS A 145 -48.69 -11.08 21.08
N TRP A 146 -47.66 -11.70 20.57
CA TRP A 146 -47.63 -12.35 19.25
C TRP A 146 -47.65 -13.89 19.37
N ASP A 147 -48.13 -14.43 20.52
CA ASP A 147 -48.24 -15.88 20.65
C ASP A 147 -49.47 -16.40 19.91
N LYS A 148 -49.42 -17.70 19.52
CA LYS A 148 -50.47 -18.35 18.75
C LYS A 148 -51.76 -18.59 19.55
N ALA A 149 -51.73 -18.36 20.86
CA ALA A 149 -52.82 -18.69 21.78
C ALA A 149 -53.71 -17.50 22.17
N GLU A 150 -53.24 -16.26 22.05
CA GLU A 150 -54.00 -15.08 22.38
C GLU A 150 -54.35 -14.25 21.13
N THR A 151 -55.59 -13.77 21.03
CA THR A 151 -56.08 -12.91 19.96
C THR A 151 -55.34 -11.56 20.05
N ILE A 152 -54.50 -11.23 19.06
CA ILE A 152 -53.84 -9.96 18.98
C ILE A 152 -54.89 -8.86 18.88
N SER A 153 -54.80 -7.79 19.63
CA SER A 153 -55.78 -6.68 19.55
C SER A 153 -55.64 -6.03 18.15
N GLU A 154 -56.52 -6.37 17.24
CA GLU A 154 -56.62 -5.82 15.89
C GLU A 154 -56.78 -4.28 15.88
N SER A 155 -57.22 -3.72 16.99
CA SER A 155 -57.40 -2.28 17.14
C SER A 155 -56.11 -1.50 17.46
N HIS A 156 -54.97 -2.18 17.63
CA HIS A 156 -53.69 -1.47 17.84
C HIS A 156 -53.17 -0.90 16.53
N PRO A 157 -52.85 0.42 16.41
CA PRO A 157 -52.47 1.07 15.15
C PRO A 157 -51.28 0.42 14.42
N PHE A 158 -50.30 -0.10 15.16
CA PHE A 158 -49.18 -0.84 14.56
C PHE A 158 -49.64 -2.17 13.96
N VAL A 159 -50.49 -2.93 14.63
CA VAL A 159 -51.00 -4.21 14.10
C VAL A 159 -51.86 -3.94 12.87
N GLU A 160 -52.70 -2.90 12.89
CA GLU A 160 -53.46 -2.45 11.72
C GLU A 160 -52.56 -2.08 10.57
N CYS A 161 -51.46 -1.35 10.80
CA CYS A 161 -50.46 -1.00 9.77
C CYS A 161 -49.82 -2.27 9.17
N VAL A 162 -49.39 -3.23 9.98
CA VAL A 162 -48.80 -4.50 9.53
C VAL A 162 -49.78 -5.29 8.67
N ASN A 163 -51.06 -5.41 9.13
CA ASN A 163 -52.09 -6.14 8.40
C ASN A 163 -52.50 -5.48 7.09
N ASN A 164 -52.63 -4.13 7.07
CA ASN A 164 -53.01 -3.37 5.87
C ASN A 164 -51.91 -3.43 4.78
N ASN A 165 -50.68 -3.71 5.18
CA ASN A 165 -49.53 -3.88 4.28
C ASN A 165 -49.22 -5.36 3.98
N PHE A 166 -50.07 -6.29 4.36
CA PHE A 166 -49.94 -7.76 4.15
C PHE A 166 -48.61 -8.31 4.66
N LEU A 167 -48.00 -7.69 5.71
CA LEU A 167 -46.78 -8.18 6.34
C LEU A 167 -47.11 -9.28 7.35
N ILE A 168 -46.26 -10.28 7.40
CA ILE A 168 -46.41 -11.44 8.28
C ILE A 168 -45.29 -11.33 9.35
N GLN A 169 -45.69 -11.35 10.62
CA GLN A 169 -44.80 -11.41 11.76
C GLN A 169 -44.42 -12.85 12.09
N LEU A 170 -43.13 -13.16 12.20
CA LEU A 170 -42.58 -14.51 12.26
C LEU A 170 -42.05 -14.94 13.63
N VAL A 171 -41.89 -14.04 14.59
CA VAL A 171 -41.30 -14.32 15.91
C VAL A 171 -42.42 -14.79 16.84
N ASP A 172 -42.38 -16.07 17.25
CA ASP A 172 -43.40 -16.70 18.06
C ASP A 172 -42.95 -17.01 19.52
N GLU A 173 -41.77 -16.51 19.91
CA GLU A 173 -41.25 -16.61 21.28
C GLU A 173 -40.90 -15.23 21.82
N PRO A 174 -41.05 -14.97 23.16
CA PRO A 174 -40.61 -13.70 23.76
C PRO A 174 -39.12 -13.41 23.55
N THR A 175 -38.78 -12.14 23.24
CA THR A 175 -37.39 -11.74 22.97
C THR A 175 -36.75 -11.04 24.16
N ARG A 176 -37.56 -10.54 25.09
CA ARG A 176 -37.08 -9.96 26.36
C ARG A 176 -38.07 -10.27 27.49
N ASP A 177 -37.59 -10.97 28.49
CA ASP A 177 -38.45 -11.44 29.61
C ASP A 177 -39.68 -12.23 29.09
N LYS A 178 -40.87 -11.64 29.19
CA LYS A 178 -42.14 -12.21 28.66
C LYS A 178 -42.67 -11.42 27.45
N ASN A 179 -41.93 -10.40 26.95
CA ASN A 179 -42.39 -9.47 25.93
C ASN A 179 -41.81 -9.81 24.54
N TYR A 180 -42.61 -9.54 23.51
CA TYR A 180 -42.25 -9.66 22.09
C TYR A 180 -41.80 -8.26 21.56
N LEU A 181 -40.63 -7.80 21.92
CA LEU A 181 -40.16 -6.45 21.54
C LEU A 181 -39.45 -6.45 20.18
N ASP A 182 -38.68 -7.52 19.92
CA ASP A 182 -37.95 -7.68 18.66
C ASP A 182 -38.77 -8.55 17.70
N LEU A 183 -39.06 -8.02 16.51
CA LEU A 183 -39.89 -8.65 15.52
C LEU A 183 -39.16 -8.88 14.20
N VAL A 184 -39.62 -9.85 13.42
CA VAL A 184 -39.25 -10.06 12.02
C VAL A 184 -40.53 -10.05 11.20
N LEU A 185 -40.72 -9.01 10.37
CA LEU A 185 -41.86 -8.84 9.49
C LEU A 185 -41.43 -9.14 8.07
N CYS A 186 -42.20 -9.90 7.30
CA CYS A 186 -41.91 -10.16 5.89
C CYS A 186 -43.16 -10.07 5.01
N SER A 187 -42.96 -9.72 3.74
CA SER A 187 -44.03 -9.69 2.74
C SER A 187 -44.35 -11.09 2.18
N ASP A 188 -43.44 -12.07 2.28
CA ASP A 188 -43.61 -13.43 1.80
C ASP A 188 -42.94 -14.42 2.78
N GLU A 189 -43.75 -15.21 3.50
CA GLU A 189 -43.25 -16.16 4.46
C GLU A 189 -42.38 -17.27 3.80
N SER A 190 -42.63 -17.57 2.52
CA SER A 190 -41.85 -18.60 1.80
C SER A 190 -40.37 -18.27 1.59
N ILE A 191 -39.97 -16.99 1.79
CA ILE A 191 -38.58 -16.58 1.71
C ILE A 191 -37.80 -16.85 3.02
N VAL A 192 -38.50 -17.05 4.13
CA VAL A 192 -37.90 -17.26 5.45
C VAL A 192 -38.10 -18.70 5.91
N GLU A 193 -37.00 -19.35 6.23
CA GLU A 193 -36.97 -20.75 6.72
C GLU A 193 -36.28 -20.78 8.09
N SER A 194 -36.78 -21.64 8.98
CA SER A 194 -36.13 -22.02 10.26
C SER A 194 -35.82 -20.80 11.14
N LEU A 195 -36.81 -19.98 11.46
CA LEU A 195 -36.71 -18.93 12.47
C LEU A 195 -36.70 -19.54 13.86
N PHE A 196 -35.76 -19.08 14.72
CA PHE A 196 -35.74 -19.40 16.15
C PHE A 196 -35.14 -18.27 16.97
N VAL A 197 -35.60 -18.20 18.23
CA VAL A 197 -35.10 -17.24 19.24
C VAL A 197 -34.02 -17.93 20.08
N GLY A 198 -32.80 -17.35 20.10
CA GLY A 198 -31.63 -17.97 20.71
C GLY A 198 -31.18 -17.28 22.00
N GLU A 199 -29.97 -17.62 22.46
CA GLU A 199 -29.36 -16.98 23.66
C GLU A 199 -29.13 -15.48 23.45
N PRO A 200 -29.20 -14.65 24.51
CA PRO A 200 -28.84 -13.24 24.43
C PRO A 200 -27.41 -13.07 23.92
N PHE A 201 -27.19 -12.01 23.11
CA PHE A 201 -25.87 -11.70 22.63
C PHE A 201 -25.03 -10.99 23.71
N GLU A 202 -24.05 -11.71 24.27
CA GLU A 202 -23.13 -11.24 25.31
C GLU A 202 -23.87 -10.73 26.58
N THR A 203 -23.83 -9.42 26.83
CA THR A 203 -24.47 -8.77 27.99
C THR A 203 -25.78 -8.08 27.63
N SER A 204 -26.36 -8.37 26.45
CA SER A 204 -27.70 -7.90 26.12
C SER A 204 -28.75 -8.60 27.00
N ASP A 205 -29.84 -7.95 27.28
CA ASP A 205 -31.04 -8.53 27.90
C ASP A 205 -32.07 -8.97 26.86
N HIS A 206 -31.82 -8.66 25.55
CA HIS A 206 -32.63 -9.15 24.46
C HIS A 206 -32.07 -10.46 23.90
N GLN A 207 -32.94 -11.35 23.51
CA GLN A 207 -32.61 -12.62 22.85
C GLN A 207 -32.27 -12.38 21.39
N LEU A 208 -31.40 -13.21 20.84
CA LEU A 208 -30.96 -13.16 19.45
C LEU A 208 -31.95 -13.91 18.57
N ILE A 209 -32.32 -13.36 17.42
CA ILE A 209 -33.20 -14.00 16.44
C ILE A 209 -32.35 -14.50 15.26
N ARG A 210 -32.52 -15.78 14.92
CA ARG A 210 -31.91 -16.39 13.74
C ARG A 210 -32.96 -16.91 12.78
N PHE A 211 -32.72 -16.75 11.50
CA PHE A 211 -33.53 -17.33 10.43
C PHE A 211 -32.69 -17.55 9.18
N LYS A 212 -33.17 -18.40 8.28
CA LYS A 212 -32.56 -18.63 6.98
C LYS A 212 -33.40 -17.96 5.90
N LEU A 213 -32.71 -17.33 4.94
CA LEU A 213 -33.33 -16.86 3.71
C LEU A 213 -33.08 -17.84 2.59
N ILE A 214 -34.11 -18.22 1.86
CA ILE A 214 -34.02 -19.11 0.71
C ILE A 214 -33.53 -18.25 -0.46
N SER A 215 -32.32 -18.52 -0.97
CA SER A 215 -31.71 -17.85 -2.10
C SER A 215 -31.28 -18.90 -3.13
N ASN A 216 -31.56 -18.67 -4.42
CA ASN A 216 -30.93 -19.40 -5.51
C ASN A 216 -29.47 -18.92 -5.66
N ARG A 217 -28.57 -19.37 -4.81
CA ARG A 217 -27.16 -19.32 -5.08
C ARG A 217 -26.81 -20.46 -6.01
N ASP A 218 -26.37 -20.18 -7.22
CA ASP A 218 -25.50 -21.07 -7.94
C ASP A 218 -24.23 -21.29 -7.08
N GLU A 219 -24.22 -22.37 -6.32
CA GLU A 219 -23.00 -22.88 -5.70
C GLU A 219 -22.07 -23.45 -6.78
N THR A 220 -21.62 -22.59 -7.66
CA THR A 220 -20.35 -22.83 -8.35
C THR A 220 -19.24 -22.55 -7.33
N ASN A 221 -19.20 -23.37 -6.27
CA ASN A 221 -18.01 -23.59 -5.50
C ASN A 221 -16.97 -24.24 -6.41
N LYS A 222 -16.35 -23.48 -7.32
CA LYS A 222 -15.04 -23.82 -7.86
C LYS A 222 -14.14 -23.95 -6.64
N ILE A 223 -13.89 -25.16 -6.20
CA ILE A 223 -12.90 -25.48 -5.17
C ILE A 223 -11.57 -25.05 -5.74
N ILE A 224 -11.18 -23.78 -5.47
CA ILE A 224 -9.88 -23.29 -5.89
C ILE A 224 -8.87 -23.96 -4.98
N THR A 225 -8.32 -25.07 -5.44
CA THR A 225 -7.21 -25.74 -4.79
C THR A 225 -5.94 -24.92 -5.04
N ASN A 226 -5.47 -24.18 -4.04
CA ASN A 226 -4.19 -23.51 -4.12
C ASN A 226 -3.06 -24.47 -3.70
N LEU A 227 -1.98 -24.50 -4.46
CA LEU A 227 -0.76 -25.24 -4.10
C LEU A 227 -0.10 -24.62 -2.86
N ASN A 228 0.32 -25.45 -1.92
CA ASN A 228 0.96 -25.00 -0.68
C ASN A 228 2.47 -25.25 -0.72
N TYR A 229 3.22 -24.33 -1.31
CA TYR A 229 4.68 -24.40 -1.43
C TYR A 229 5.43 -24.44 -0.09
N PHE A 230 4.82 -24.00 1.01
CA PHE A 230 5.44 -24.03 2.35
C PHE A 230 5.26 -25.36 3.08
N LYS A 231 4.44 -26.27 2.57
CA LYS A 231 4.23 -27.64 3.10
C LYS A 231 4.73 -28.72 2.15
N ALA A 232 5.42 -28.36 1.09
CA ALA A 232 6.00 -29.30 0.14
C ALA A 232 7.13 -30.12 0.79
N ASN A 233 7.28 -31.39 0.34
CA ASN A 233 8.40 -32.24 0.74
C ASN A 233 9.61 -31.99 -0.18
N TYR A 234 10.38 -30.97 0.13
CA TYR A 234 11.56 -30.61 -0.68
C TYR A 234 12.70 -31.63 -0.56
N SER A 235 12.76 -32.40 0.52
CA SER A 235 13.78 -33.45 0.67
C SER A 235 13.62 -34.55 -0.37
N GLU A 236 12.40 -35.12 -0.49
CA GLU A 236 12.10 -36.11 -1.53
C GLU A 236 12.21 -35.53 -2.94
N MET A 237 11.85 -34.26 -3.11
CA MET A 237 11.97 -33.58 -4.38
C MET A 237 13.42 -33.47 -4.84
N ARG A 238 14.35 -33.12 -3.93
CA ARG A 238 15.80 -33.09 -4.21
C ARG A 238 16.36 -34.46 -4.56
N GLU A 239 15.99 -35.51 -3.81
CA GLU A 239 16.38 -36.88 -4.11
C GLU A 239 15.90 -37.29 -5.52
N TYR A 240 14.66 -37.00 -5.84
CA TYR A 240 14.11 -37.29 -7.17
C TYR A 240 14.86 -36.57 -8.29
N ILE A 241 15.21 -35.27 -8.12
CA ILE A 241 15.96 -34.51 -9.11
C ILE A 241 17.36 -35.07 -9.33
N LYS A 242 18.04 -35.54 -8.30
CA LYS A 242 19.39 -36.14 -8.39
C LYS A 242 19.42 -37.39 -9.29
N THR A 243 18.30 -38.11 -9.41
CA THR A 243 18.20 -39.27 -10.31
C THR A 243 18.09 -38.88 -11.79
N ARG A 244 17.87 -37.59 -12.09
CA ARG A 244 17.75 -37.07 -13.46
C ARG A 244 19.12 -36.73 -14.02
N ASN A 245 19.41 -37.27 -15.24
CA ASN A 245 20.62 -36.89 -15.97
C ASN A 245 20.35 -35.58 -16.75
N TRP A 246 20.70 -34.46 -16.12
CA TRP A 246 20.52 -33.15 -16.74
C TRP A 246 21.33 -32.96 -18.01
N ASP A 247 22.50 -33.64 -18.16
CA ASP A 247 23.37 -33.48 -19.32
C ASP A 247 22.71 -34.06 -20.58
N THR A 248 21.98 -35.18 -20.47
CA THR A 248 21.22 -35.75 -21.59
C THR A 248 19.92 -35.03 -21.89
N LEU A 249 19.24 -34.45 -20.85
CA LEU A 249 18.03 -33.68 -21.03
C LEU A 249 18.28 -32.33 -21.74
N ILE A 250 19.50 -31.79 -21.59
CA ILE A 250 19.89 -30.45 -22.00
C ILE A 250 20.75 -30.47 -23.28
N ASP A 251 21.09 -31.63 -23.83
CA ASP A 251 22.01 -31.72 -24.97
C ASP A 251 21.35 -31.33 -26.31
N GLY A 252 22.09 -30.54 -27.11
CA GLY A 252 21.78 -30.19 -28.51
C GLY A 252 20.52 -29.34 -28.76
N SER A 253 19.91 -28.74 -27.72
CA SER A 253 18.59 -28.11 -27.84
C SER A 253 18.69 -26.65 -28.22
N GLU A 254 17.70 -26.15 -28.98
CA GLU A 254 17.41 -24.72 -29.12
C GLU A 254 16.94 -24.15 -27.78
N VAL A 255 17.03 -22.83 -27.58
CA VAL A 255 16.69 -22.14 -26.34
C VAL A 255 15.25 -22.42 -25.89
N GLU A 256 14.30 -22.41 -26.83
CA GLU A 256 12.89 -22.66 -26.58
C GLU A 256 12.64 -24.10 -26.12
N ASP A 257 13.27 -25.06 -26.81
CA ASP A 257 13.12 -26.49 -26.47
C ASP A 257 13.70 -26.80 -25.09
N LEU A 258 14.86 -26.23 -24.79
CA LEU A 258 15.50 -26.39 -23.48
C LEU A 258 14.63 -25.79 -22.36
N TRP A 259 14.09 -24.60 -22.61
CA TRP A 259 13.15 -23.97 -21.64
C TRP A 259 11.91 -24.84 -21.44
N LYS A 260 11.30 -25.36 -22.50
CA LYS A 260 10.14 -26.23 -22.45
C LYS A 260 10.41 -27.51 -21.66
N LYS A 261 11.50 -28.22 -21.93
CA LYS A 261 11.92 -29.40 -21.16
C LYS A 261 12.09 -29.09 -19.66
N LEU A 262 12.76 -27.98 -19.35
CA LEU A 262 12.98 -27.56 -17.96
C LEU A 262 11.65 -27.22 -17.24
N THR A 263 10.74 -26.55 -17.93
CA THR A 263 9.43 -26.20 -17.35
C THR A 263 8.55 -27.42 -17.14
N GLU A 264 8.56 -28.39 -18.05
CA GLU A 264 7.82 -29.65 -17.92
C GLU A 264 8.30 -30.44 -16.67
N GLU A 265 9.63 -30.52 -16.46
CA GLU A 265 10.17 -31.14 -15.24
C GLU A 265 9.78 -30.37 -13.98
N LEU A 266 9.82 -29.05 -13.99
CA LEU A 266 9.39 -28.23 -12.84
C LEU A 266 7.90 -28.37 -12.55
N TYR A 267 7.06 -28.52 -13.58
CA TYR A 267 5.62 -28.77 -13.40
C TYR A 267 5.35 -30.16 -12.85
N MET A 268 6.07 -31.19 -13.33
CA MET A 268 5.97 -32.55 -12.80
C MET A 268 6.36 -32.56 -11.31
N LEU A 269 7.46 -31.93 -10.92
CA LEU A 269 7.89 -31.79 -9.54
C LEU A 269 6.86 -31.06 -8.68
N ARG A 270 6.31 -29.96 -9.20
CA ARG A 270 5.24 -29.20 -8.55
C ARG A 270 4.03 -30.06 -8.27
N ASP A 271 3.56 -30.77 -9.28
CA ASP A 271 2.30 -31.53 -9.18
C ASP A 271 2.44 -32.79 -8.33
N LYS A 272 3.64 -33.41 -8.31
CA LYS A 272 3.94 -34.60 -7.50
C LYS A 272 4.19 -34.30 -6.01
N PHE A 273 4.94 -33.23 -5.69
CA PHE A 273 5.48 -33.01 -4.34
C PHE A 273 4.84 -31.83 -3.60
N ILE A 274 4.07 -30.96 -4.28
CA ILE A 274 3.44 -29.81 -3.63
C ILE A 274 1.98 -30.09 -3.34
N PRO A 275 1.58 -30.21 -2.05
CA PRO A 275 0.24 -30.56 -1.68
C PRO A 275 -0.76 -29.46 -2.05
N LYS A 276 -1.92 -29.87 -2.59
CA LYS A 276 -3.07 -28.99 -2.78
C LYS A 276 -3.68 -28.67 -1.43
N SER A 277 -3.78 -27.39 -1.07
CA SER A 277 -4.46 -26.98 0.15
C SER A 277 -5.97 -26.87 -0.12
N LYS A 278 -6.78 -27.63 0.62
CA LYS A 278 -8.21 -27.33 0.71
C LYS A 278 -8.37 -25.97 1.35
N LYS A 279 -9.23 -25.10 0.80
CA LYS A 279 -9.56 -23.81 1.45
C LYS A 279 -10.09 -24.12 2.86
N VAL A 280 -9.25 -23.94 3.87
CA VAL A 280 -9.73 -23.91 5.25
C VAL A 280 -10.56 -22.64 5.38
N LYS A 281 -11.83 -22.76 5.84
CA LYS A 281 -12.67 -21.60 6.21
C LYS A 281 -11.78 -20.57 6.92
N ASN A 282 -11.85 -19.31 6.54
CA ASN A 282 -10.99 -18.23 7.01
C ASN A 282 -11.11 -18.04 8.54
N LYS A 283 -10.39 -18.84 9.31
CA LYS A 283 -10.22 -18.57 10.75
C LYS A 283 -9.32 -17.36 10.89
N ALA A 284 -9.72 -16.41 11.72
CA ALA A 284 -8.86 -15.28 12.05
C ALA A 284 -7.48 -15.80 12.50
N LYS A 285 -6.40 -15.29 11.89
CA LYS A 285 -5.03 -15.83 12.06
C LYS A 285 -4.52 -15.86 13.51
N TRP A 286 -5.17 -15.15 14.42
CA TRP A 286 -4.87 -15.14 15.85
C TRP A 286 -5.64 -16.20 16.65
N VAL A 287 -6.65 -16.86 16.08
CA VAL A 287 -7.43 -17.91 16.75
C VAL A 287 -6.63 -19.21 16.79
N THR A 288 -6.20 -19.59 17.98
CA THR A 288 -5.43 -20.81 18.24
C THR A 288 -6.36 -22.00 18.59
N LYS A 289 -5.83 -23.25 18.53
CA LYS A 289 -6.54 -24.43 19.04
C LYS A 289 -7.00 -24.25 20.49
N ARG A 290 -6.19 -23.54 21.31
CA ARG A 290 -6.50 -23.24 22.71
C ARG A 290 -7.73 -22.34 22.83
N VAL A 291 -7.78 -21.25 22.06
CA VAL A 291 -8.95 -20.35 21.98
C VAL A 291 -10.21 -21.13 21.62
N THR A 292 -10.17 -21.92 20.56
CA THR A 292 -11.31 -22.74 20.13
C THR A 292 -11.77 -23.70 21.22
N ARG A 293 -10.85 -24.31 21.99
CA ARG A 293 -11.20 -25.21 23.11
C ARG A 293 -11.97 -24.46 24.21
N PHE A 294 -11.52 -23.27 24.60
CA PHE A 294 -12.20 -22.49 25.66
C PHE A 294 -13.58 -21.99 25.19
N ARG A 295 -13.71 -21.62 23.91
CA ARG A 295 -14.99 -21.20 23.33
C ARG A 295 -15.99 -22.36 23.29
N ARG A 296 -15.58 -23.55 22.83
CA ARG A 296 -16.44 -24.75 22.89
C ARG A 296 -16.85 -25.10 24.33
N ALA A 297 -15.95 -24.91 25.31
CA ALA A 297 -16.26 -25.14 26.71
C ALA A 297 -17.29 -24.12 27.27
N LYS A 298 -17.23 -22.86 26.78
CA LYS A 298 -18.24 -21.81 27.12
C LYS A 298 -19.60 -22.21 26.56
N THR A 299 -19.68 -22.51 25.26
CA THR A 299 -20.95 -22.92 24.59
C THR A 299 -21.54 -24.17 25.23
N LYS A 300 -20.71 -25.18 25.55
CA LYS A 300 -21.20 -26.40 26.23
C LYS A 300 -21.77 -26.07 27.63
N ALA A 301 -21.18 -25.16 28.37
CA ALA A 301 -21.68 -24.73 29.67
C ALA A 301 -23.00 -23.95 29.57
N TRP A 302 -23.17 -23.15 28.52
CA TRP A 302 -24.41 -22.45 28.19
C TRP A 302 -25.53 -23.41 27.88
N ASN A 303 -25.29 -24.33 26.92
CA ASN A 303 -26.29 -25.31 26.53
C ASN A 303 -26.77 -26.14 27.73
N LYS A 304 -25.86 -26.44 28.69
CA LYS A 304 -26.24 -27.13 29.92
C LYS A 304 -27.11 -26.29 30.85
N TYR A 305 -26.84 -24.96 30.90
CA TYR A 305 -27.70 -24.02 31.64
C TYR A 305 -29.12 -24.00 31.05
N ILE A 306 -29.24 -23.91 29.74
CA ILE A 306 -30.56 -23.92 29.07
C ILE A 306 -31.28 -25.26 29.30
N SER A 307 -30.59 -26.42 29.10
CA SER A 307 -31.23 -27.76 29.29
C SER A 307 -31.59 -28.08 30.74
N SER A 308 -31.11 -27.36 31.72
CA SER A 308 -31.44 -27.52 33.14
C SER A 308 -32.59 -26.63 33.62
N GLY A 309 -33.39 -26.06 32.72
CA GLY A 309 -34.46 -25.17 33.10
C GLY A 309 -34.00 -23.84 33.64
N LYS A 310 -32.80 -23.36 33.26
CA LYS A 310 -32.16 -22.12 33.69
C LYS A 310 -31.72 -22.10 35.17
N ASP A 311 -31.30 -23.24 35.71
CA ASP A 311 -30.78 -23.38 37.07
C ASP A 311 -29.55 -22.47 37.32
N GLN A 312 -29.59 -21.67 38.39
CA GLN A 312 -28.58 -20.70 38.77
C GLN A 312 -27.16 -21.31 38.93
N LYS A 313 -27.05 -22.55 39.41
CA LYS A 313 -25.75 -23.27 39.56
C LYS A 313 -25.04 -23.48 38.24
N PHE A 314 -25.77 -23.78 37.17
CA PHE A 314 -25.21 -23.94 35.82
C PHE A 314 -24.89 -22.58 35.19
N PHE A 315 -25.64 -21.52 35.51
CA PHE A 315 -25.33 -20.17 35.11
C PHE A 315 -23.99 -19.66 35.70
N ASP A 316 -23.74 -19.96 36.96
CA ASP A 316 -22.46 -19.55 37.61
C ASP A 316 -21.27 -20.31 37.00
N ARG A 317 -21.45 -21.57 36.65
CA ARG A 317 -20.46 -22.35 35.87
C ARG A 317 -20.22 -21.74 34.48
N TYR A 318 -21.26 -21.32 33.78
CA TYR A 318 -21.13 -20.59 32.50
C TYR A 318 -20.35 -19.30 32.67
N LYS A 319 -20.63 -18.45 33.65
CA LYS A 319 -19.88 -17.22 33.95
C LYS A 319 -18.39 -17.47 34.13
N ILE A 320 -18.01 -18.55 34.82
CA ILE A 320 -16.58 -18.93 34.99
C ILE A 320 -15.97 -19.29 33.64
N LYS A 321 -16.66 -20.07 32.79
CA LYS A 321 -16.17 -20.45 31.46
C LYS A 321 -16.10 -19.27 30.51
N LEU A 322 -17.07 -18.35 30.56
CA LEU A 322 -17.08 -17.09 29.82
C LEU A 322 -15.83 -16.24 30.17
N ARG A 323 -15.59 -15.97 31.46
CA ARG A 323 -14.39 -15.19 31.89
C ARG A 323 -13.08 -15.82 31.42
N LYS A 324 -12.98 -17.16 31.47
CA LYS A 324 -11.80 -17.87 30.96
C LYS A 324 -11.66 -17.76 29.44
N SER A 325 -12.76 -17.86 28.69
CA SER A 325 -12.76 -17.71 27.22
C SER A 325 -12.33 -16.30 26.79
N VAL A 326 -12.90 -15.26 27.40
CA VAL A 326 -12.54 -13.86 27.13
C VAL A 326 -11.06 -13.58 27.43
N ARG A 327 -10.54 -14.07 28.56
CA ARG A 327 -9.12 -13.93 28.90
C ARG A 327 -8.18 -14.58 27.87
N GLU A 328 -8.51 -15.80 27.43
CA GLU A 328 -7.69 -16.52 26.45
C GLU A 328 -7.78 -15.89 25.04
N ASN A 329 -8.93 -15.38 24.64
CA ASN A 329 -9.08 -14.59 23.42
C ASN A 329 -8.17 -13.37 23.43
N ARG A 330 -8.22 -12.57 24.51
CA ARG A 330 -7.39 -11.37 24.67
C ARG A 330 -5.90 -11.68 24.61
N LYS A 331 -5.44 -12.74 25.32
CA LYS A 331 -4.04 -13.17 25.34
C LYS A 331 -3.55 -13.66 23.97
N ALA A 332 -4.37 -14.44 23.27
CA ALA A 332 -4.01 -14.93 21.95
C ALA A 332 -3.86 -13.79 20.93
N LYS A 333 -4.75 -12.80 20.99
CA LYS A 333 -4.69 -11.62 20.12
C LYS A 333 -3.46 -10.75 20.43
N GLU A 334 -3.18 -10.51 21.69
CA GLU A 334 -1.98 -9.79 22.13
C GLU A 334 -0.69 -10.44 21.61
N ASN A 335 -0.55 -11.75 21.77
CA ASN A 335 0.60 -12.51 21.28
C ASN A 335 0.73 -12.41 19.74
N TYR A 336 -0.38 -12.43 19.03
CA TYR A 336 -0.38 -12.28 17.57
C TYR A 336 0.05 -10.86 17.15
N GLU A 337 -0.51 -9.82 17.76
CA GLU A 337 -0.16 -8.42 17.50
C GLU A 337 1.33 -8.14 17.85
N GLN A 338 1.84 -8.75 18.93
CA GLN A 338 3.25 -8.65 19.31
C GLN A 338 4.16 -9.29 18.25
N ARG A 339 3.79 -10.45 17.70
CA ARG A 339 4.52 -11.10 16.61
C ARG A 339 4.53 -10.25 15.35
N LEU A 340 3.37 -9.68 14.95
CA LEU A 340 3.29 -8.77 13.81
C LEU A 340 4.19 -7.54 13.99
N ALA A 341 4.17 -6.92 15.17
CA ALA A 341 5.01 -5.76 15.47
C ALA A 341 6.51 -6.12 15.51
N SER A 342 6.87 -7.31 15.94
CA SER A 342 8.28 -7.77 15.96
C SER A 342 8.82 -7.99 14.55
N ASN A 343 7.98 -8.51 13.66
CA ASN A 343 8.37 -8.87 12.29
C ASN A 343 8.10 -7.74 11.28
N ILE A 344 7.68 -6.55 11.73
CA ILE A 344 7.22 -5.46 10.84
C ILE A 344 8.27 -5.05 9.80
N LYS A 345 9.56 -5.15 10.11
CA LYS A 345 10.65 -4.79 9.19
C LYS A 345 10.91 -5.86 8.12
N THR A 346 10.69 -7.12 8.44
CA THR A 346 10.93 -8.26 7.55
C THR A 346 9.66 -8.72 6.84
N ASP A 347 8.50 -8.60 7.48
CA ASP A 347 7.19 -9.01 6.96
C ASP A 347 6.12 -7.92 7.19
N CYS A 348 6.28 -6.81 6.50
CA CYS A 348 5.30 -5.72 6.48
C CYS A 348 3.95 -6.16 5.87
N LYS A 349 3.98 -7.13 4.93
CA LYS A 349 2.80 -7.64 4.22
C LYS A 349 1.79 -8.31 5.18
N SER A 350 2.26 -9.11 6.13
CA SER A 350 1.39 -9.74 7.16
C SER A 350 0.72 -8.71 8.06
N PHE A 351 1.43 -7.64 8.43
CA PHE A 351 0.86 -6.54 9.21
C PHE A 351 -0.24 -5.82 8.43
N TYR A 352 0.02 -5.40 7.18
CA TYR A 352 -1.01 -4.72 6.37
C TYR A 352 -2.16 -5.66 6.01
N SER A 353 -1.93 -6.95 5.81
CA SER A 353 -3.00 -7.94 5.66
C SER A 353 -3.90 -7.99 6.89
N TYR A 354 -3.32 -7.92 8.10
CA TYR A 354 -4.09 -7.84 9.35
C TYR A 354 -4.85 -6.52 9.48
N VAL A 355 -4.22 -5.39 9.15
CA VAL A 355 -4.88 -4.07 9.15
C VAL A 355 -6.02 -4.03 8.12
N ASN A 356 -5.77 -4.51 6.90
CA ASN A 356 -6.75 -4.53 5.82
C ASN A 356 -7.91 -5.50 6.10
N SER A 357 -7.66 -6.59 6.87
CA SER A 357 -8.74 -7.46 7.34
C SER A 357 -9.71 -6.76 8.31
N LYS A 358 -9.32 -5.58 8.82
CA LYS A 358 -10.13 -4.72 9.68
C LYS A 358 -10.61 -3.44 8.99
N ARG A 359 -10.29 -3.23 7.72
CA ARG A 359 -10.75 -2.10 6.92
C ARG A 359 -11.98 -2.48 6.12
N ARG A 360 -12.89 -1.53 5.96
CA ARG A 360 -14.18 -1.66 5.29
C ARG A 360 -14.09 -1.95 3.80
N ALA A 361 -13.06 -1.47 3.13
CA ALA A 361 -12.85 -1.67 1.72
C ALA A 361 -11.55 -2.42 1.48
N LYS A 362 -11.61 -3.57 0.83
CA LYS A 362 -10.47 -3.99 0.01
C LYS A 362 -10.33 -2.92 -1.06
N ASP A 363 -9.10 -2.44 -1.28
CA ASP A 363 -8.80 -1.63 -2.46
C ASP A 363 -9.05 -2.50 -3.71
N ARG A 364 -10.31 -2.54 -4.15
CA ARG A 364 -10.69 -3.20 -5.40
C ARG A 364 -10.45 -2.20 -6.53
N VAL A 365 -10.12 -2.75 -7.70
CA VAL A 365 -10.15 -2.01 -8.94
C VAL A 365 -11.59 -1.62 -9.23
N GLY A 366 -11.84 -0.38 -9.59
CA GLY A 366 -13.14 0.10 -10.01
C GLY A 366 -14.10 0.53 -8.89
N PRO A 367 -15.38 0.71 -9.24
CA PRO A 367 -16.00 0.43 -10.54
C PRO A 367 -15.48 1.36 -11.64
N LEU A 368 -15.05 0.77 -12.77
CA LEU A 368 -14.65 1.52 -13.97
C LEU A 368 -15.88 1.90 -14.80
N LYS A 369 -15.73 2.96 -15.58
CA LYS A 369 -16.66 3.33 -16.65
C LYS A 369 -16.05 2.98 -18.01
N ASP A 370 -16.86 2.48 -18.91
CA ASP A 370 -16.46 2.33 -20.31
C ASP A 370 -16.44 3.69 -21.06
N SER A 371 -16.10 3.68 -22.33
CA SER A 371 -16.07 4.89 -23.18
C SER A 371 -17.46 5.56 -23.34
N ALA A 372 -18.54 4.83 -23.11
CA ALA A 372 -19.91 5.32 -23.13
C ALA A 372 -20.40 5.82 -21.75
N GLY A 373 -19.56 5.79 -20.71
CA GLY A 373 -19.88 6.21 -19.35
C GLY A 373 -20.63 5.18 -18.50
N LYS A 374 -20.90 3.98 -19.03
CA LYS A 374 -21.55 2.89 -18.31
C LYS A 374 -20.62 2.25 -17.29
N VAL A 375 -21.12 2.05 -16.08
CA VAL A 375 -20.37 1.40 -15.00
C VAL A 375 -20.24 -0.11 -15.26
N LEU A 376 -19.01 -0.62 -15.22
CA LEU A 376 -18.71 -2.03 -15.44
C LEU A 376 -18.81 -2.80 -14.13
N ASN A 377 -19.55 -3.90 -14.14
CA ASN A 377 -19.77 -4.74 -12.95
C ASN A 377 -19.04 -6.10 -13.05
N ASN A 378 -18.44 -6.42 -14.21
CA ASN A 378 -17.76 -7.68 -14.47
C ASN A 378 -16.25 -7.49 -14.44
N ASP A 379 -15.53 -8.33 -13.68
CA ASP A 379 -14.08 -8.28 -13.53
C ASP A 379 -13.35 -8.50 -14.87
N ARG A 380 -13.88 -9.36 -15.76
CA ARG A 380 -13.30 -9.61 -17.09
C ARG A 380 -13.43 -8.39 -17.99
N GLU A 381 -14.62 -7.77 -18.08
CA GLU A 381 -14.83 -6.53 -18.85
C GLU A 381 -13.96 -5.39 -18.32
N THR A 382 -13.87 -5.26 -16.99
CA THR A 382 -12.99 -4.30 -16.32
C THR A 382 -11.52 -4.54 -16.68
N ALA A 383 -11.08 -5.81 -16.76
CA ALA A 383 -9.73 -6.16 -17.17
C ALA A 383 -9.47 -5.84 -18.64
N GLU A 384 -10.46 -6.03 -19.54
CA GLU A 384 -10.36 -5.65 -20.96
C GLU A 384 -10.19 -4.14 -21.12
N VAL A 385 -11.06 -3.33 -20.52
CA VAL A 385 -10.99 -1.86 -20.61
C VAL A 385 -9.64 -1.33 -20.10
N LEU A 386 -9.11 -1.90 -19.03
CA LEU A 386 -7.77 -1.53 -18.55
C LEU A 386 -6.66 -1.95 -19.50
N ASN A 387 -6.76 -3.14 -20.09
CA ASN A 387 -5.77 -3.64 -21.02
C ASN A 387 -5.77 -2.83 -22.34
N ASP A 388 -6.97 -2.43 -22.78
CA ASP A 388 -7.14 -1.55 -23.93
C ASP A 388 -6.50 -0.19 -23.69
N TYR A 389 -6.77 0.40 -22.53
CA TYR A 389 -6.14 1.65 -22.14
C TYR A 389 -4.61 1.54 -22.02
N PHE A 390 -4.08 0.50 -21.36
CA PHE A 390 -2.63 0.32 -21.24
C PHE A 390 -1.95 0.12 -22.58
N SER A 391 -2.62 -0.54 -23.52
CA SER A 391 -2.11 -0.74 -24.89
C SER A 391 -2.19 0.51 -25.76
N SER A 392 -3.19 1.36 -25.56
CA SER A 392 -3.34 2.61 -26.32
C SER A 392 -2.27 3.67 -25.98
N VAL A 393 -1.54 3.47 -24.88
CA VAL A 393 -0.47 4.39 -24.42
C VAL A 393 0.84 4.18 -25.19
N PHE A 394 1.04 3.01 -25.80
CA PHE A 394 2.29 2.68 -26.46
C PHE A 394 2.59 3.62 -27.63
N THR A 395 3.86 3.96 -27.79
CA THR A 395 4.35 4.80 -28.87
C THR A 395 4.38 4.01 -30.18
N VAL A 396 3.83 4.57 -31.24
CA VAL A 396 4.11 4.14 -32.60
C VAL A 396 5.41 4.85 -33.01
N GLU A 397 6.48 4.07 -33.13
CA GLU A 397 7.79 4.63 -33.44
C GLU A 397 7.87 5.04 -34.92
N ASP A 398 8.23 6.30 -35.15
CA ASP A 398 8.52 6.80 -36.51
C ASP A 398 9.91 6.33 -36.91
N LEU A 399 9.94 5.50 -37.93
CA LEU A 399 11.15 4.90 -38.49
C LEU A 399 11.72 5.69 -39.69
N SER A 400 11.02 6.72 -40.16
CA SER A 400 11.49 7.56 -41.28
C SER A 400 12.75 8.34 -40.93
N TYR A 401 12.87 8.71 -39.64
CA TYR A 401 14.03 9.42 -39.10
C TYR A 401 14.37 8.89 -37.69
N ILE A 402 15.59 8.39 -37.52
CA ILE A 402 16.15 8.03 -36.20
C ILE A 402 17.32 8.96 -35.95
N PRO A 403 17.28 9.78 -34.89
CA PRO A 403 18.33 10.77 -34.60
C PRO A 403 19.67 10.09 -34.27
N ASN A 404 20.76 10.73 -34.66
CA ASN A 404 22.09 10.29 -34.25
C ASN A 404 22.24 10.48 -32.72
N ALA A 405 22.53 9.38 -32.03
CA ALA A 405 22.81 9.45 -30.61
C ALA A 405 24.26 9.91 -30.34
N LYS A 406 24.43 10.75 -29.35
CA LYS A 406 25.76 11.19 -28.93
C LYS A 406 26.57 10.00 -28.41
N GLN A 407 27.80 9.86 -28.95
CA GLN A 407 28.72 8.83 -28.47
C GLN A 407 29.13 9.10 -27.03
N MET A 408 28.86 8.19 -26.12
CA MET A 408 29.18 8.29 -24.70
C MET A 408 30.39 7.41 -24.34
N PHE A 409 30.46 6.23 -24.89
CA PHE A 409 31.58 5.32 -24.74
C PHE A 409 32.70 5.65 -25.73
N GLN A 410 33.92 5.86 -25.22
CA GLN A 410 35.09 6.25 -26.01
C GLN A 410 36.11 5.12 -26.19
N GLY A 411 35.87 3.94 -25.57
CA GLY A 411 36.72 2.78 -25.68
C GLY A 411 36.52 2.02 -27.00
N ASP A 412 37.33 1.02 -27.25
CA ASP A 412 37.16 0.11 -28.35
C ASP A 412 36.01 -0.87 -28.10
N LEU A 413 35.04 -0.91 -29.02
CA LEU A 413 33.85 -1.75 -28.88
C LEU A 413 34.15 -3.27 -28.85
N GLU A 414 35.20 -3.70 -29.56
CA GLU A 414 35.53 -5.15 -29.66
C GLU A 414 36.22 -5.65 -28.40
N SER A 415 37.13 -4.89 -27.82
CA SER A 415 37.93 -5.30 -26.66
C SER A 415 37.42 -4.81 -25.29
N GLU A 416 36.79 -3.62 -25.25
CA GLU A 416 36.38 -2.98 -24.02
C GLU A 416 34.85 -2.83 -23.88
N GLY A 417 34.11 -3.00 -25.00
CA GLY A 417 32.66 -2.95 -25.04
C GLY A 417 32.01 -4.17 -24.35
N LEU A 418 30.77 -4.00 -23.86
CA LEU A 418 29.97 -5.12 -23.36
C LEU A 418 29.29 -5.84 -24.52
N ASN A 419 30.02 -6.72 -25.17
CA ASN A 419 29.59 -7.43 -26.37
C ASN A 419 29.18 -8.89 -26.13
N THR A 420 29.74 -9.54 -25.08
CA THR A 420 29.44 -10.93 -24.71
C THR A 420 29.33 -11.03 -23.20
N LEU A 421 28.68 -12.11 -22.72
CA LEU A 421 28.55 -12.39 -21.30
C LEU A 421 28.61 -13.91 -21.07
N VAL A 422 29.50 -14.35 -20.19
CA VAL A 422 29.59 -15.74 -19.73
C VAL A 422 29.15 -15.79 -18.28
N ILE A 423 28.23 -16.68 -17.96
CA ILE A 423 27.62 -16.82 -16.66
C ILE A 423 28.12 -18.11 -16.00
N ASP A 424 28.58 -18.01 -14.77
CA ASP A 424 29.02 -19.17 -13.96
C ASP A 424 27.90 -19.69 -13.04
N GLU A 425 28.00 -20.95 -12.64
CA GLU A 425 27.00 -21.62 -11.80
C GLU A 425 26.86 -21.00 -10.40
N ASN A 426 27.92 -20.40 -9.84
CA ASN A 426 27.88 -19.82 -8.50
C ASN A 426 27.04 -18.56 -8.52
N THR A 427 27.19 -17.75 -9.57
CA THR A 427 26.36 -16.55 -9.79
C THR A 427 24.87 -16.91 -9.87
N VAL A 428 24.52 -17.94 -10.65
CA VAL A 428 23.14 -18.42 -10.75
C VAL A 428 22.65 -18.96 -9.40
N GLY A 429 23.46 -19.77 -8.72
CA GLY A 429 23.13 -20.31 -7.40
C GLY A 429 22.88 -19.21 -6.36
N GLN A 430 23.71 -18.17 -6.33
CA GLN A 430 23.52 -17.01 -5.45
C GLN A 430 22.21 -16.28 -5.75
N LYS A 431 21.92 -16.02 -7.02
CA LYS A 431 20.65 -15.34 -7.41
C LYS A 431 19.42 -16.16 -7.03
N LEU A 432 19.48 -17.49 -7.14
CA LEU A 432 18.41 -18.38 -6.68
C LEU A 432 18.21 -18.32 -5.15
N ALA A 433 19.32 -18.26 -4.38
CA ALA A 433 19.28 -18.14 -2.92
C ALA A 433 18.67 -16.80 -2.45
N GLU A 434 18.94 -15.73 -3.16
CA GLU A 434 18.48 -14.37 -2.85
C GLU A 434 17.00 -14.13 -3.22
N LEU A 435 16.32 -15.10 -3.86
CA LEU A 435 14.93 -14.95 -4.26
C LEU A 435 13.99 -14.69 -3.08
N ASN A 436 13.15 -13.67 -3.20
CA ASN A 436 12.10 -13.44 -2.23
C ASN A 436 10.93 -14.42 -2.43
N VAL A 437 10.93 -15.47 -1.61
CA VAL A 437 9.95 -16.58 -1.64
C VAL A 437 8.49 -16.17 -1.40
N ASN A 438 8.23 -14.93 -0.98
CA ASN A 438 6.88 -14.41 -0.73
C ASN A 438 6.30 -13.60 -1.91
N LYS A 439 7.04 -13.47 -3.03
CA LYS A 439 6.55 -12.84 -4.25
C LYS A 439 5.67 -13.80 -5.05
N SER A 440 4.83 -13.22 -5.91
CA SER A 440 3.96 -13.98 -6.82
C SER A 440 4.77 -14.60 -7.96
N GLN A 441 4.27 -15.71 -8.48
CA GLN A 441 4.75 -16.36 -9.71
C GLN A 441 4.43 -15.49 -10.95
N GLY A 442 5.14 -15.71 -12.05
CA GLY A 442 4.87 -15.12 -13.34
C GLY A 442 3.77 -15.86 -14.13
N PRO A 443 3.59 -15.54 -15.43
CA PRO A 443 2.66 -16.24 -16.32
C PRO A 443 2.96 -17.74 -16.45
N ASP A 444 4.24 -18.11 -16.37
CA ASP A 444 4.77 -19.49 -16.37
C ASP A 444 4.36 -20.31 -15.14
N GLY A 445 3.74 -19.72 -14.13
CA GLY A 445 3.29 -20.43 -12.93
C GLY A 445 4.42 -21.00 -12.05
N ILE A 446 5.68 -20.64 -12.30
CA ILE A 446 6.82 -21.10 -11.49
C ILE A 446 6.98 -20.20 -10.27
N HIS A 447 6.85 -20.79 -9.09
CA HIS A 447 6.86 -20.06 -7.84
C HIS A 447 8.29 -19.85 -7.30
N PRO A 448 8.66 -18.62 -6.82
CA PRO A 448 10.01 -18.34 -6.30
C PRO A 448 10.48 -19.31 -5.21
N LYS A 449 9.56 -19.80 -4.36
CA LYS A 449 9.87 -20.77 -3.30
C LYS A 449 10.40 -22.09 -3.85
N LEU A 450 9.83 -22.58 -4.96
CA LEU A 450 10.31 -23.79 -5.62
C LEU A 450 11.77 -23.62 -6.10
N LEU A 451 12.04 -22.52 -6.81
CA LEU A 451 13.36 -22.22 -7.33
C LEU A 451 14.42 -22.05 -6.22
N SER A 452 14.05 -21.33 -5.16
CA SER A 452 14.96 -21.10 -4.02
C SER A 452 15.29 -22.37 -3.26
N GLU A 453 14.33 -23.31 -3.09
CA GLU A 453 14.57 -24.58 -2.39
C GLU A 453 15.40 -25.57 -3.21
N LEU A 454 15.33 -25.47 -4.54
CA LEU A 454 16.05 -26.34 -5.47
C LEU A 454 17.29 -25.64 -6.07
N GLN A 455 17.83 -24.63 -5.39
CA GLN A 455 18.94 -23.82 -5.93
C GLN A 455 20.19 -24.64 -6.33
N LEU A 456 20.53 -25.67 -5.57
CA LEU A 456 21.71 -26.48 -5.81
C LEU A 456 21.56 -27.38 -7.05
N GLU A 457 20.36 -27.90 -7.24
CA GLU A 457 19.99 -28.79 -8.33
C GLU A 457 19.74 -28.04 -9.64
N LEU A 458 19.21 -26.83 -9.54
CA LEU A 458 18.82 -26.01 -10.70
C LEU A 458 19.94 -25.09 -11.22
N LYS A 459 20.99 -24.83 -10.45
CA LYS A 459 22.05 -23.91 -10.87
C LYS A 459 22.71 -24.34 -12.19
N LYS A 460 23.06 -25.62 -12.37
CA LYS A 460 23.72 -26.15 -13.58
C LYS A 460 22.82 -26.05 -14.82
N PRO A 461 21.58 -26.60 -14.81
CA PRO A 461 20.71 -26.51 -15.98
C PRO A 461 20.34 -25.06 -16.35
N LEU A 462 20.08 -24.19 -15.35
CA LEU A 462 19.81 -22.79 -15.60
C LEU A 462 21.01 -22.03 -16.16
N THR A 463 22.23 -22.34 -15.70
CA THR A 463 23.45 -21.72 -16.24
C THR A 463 23.63 -22.07 -17.72
N LYS A 464 23.41 -23.34 -18.11
CA LYS A 464 23.46 -23.75 -19.52
C LYS A 464 22.41 -23.03 -20.34
N LEU A 465 21.16 -22.98 -19.88
CA LEU A 465 20.09 -22.24 -20.56
C LEU A 465 20.42 -20.74 -20.71
N PHE A 466 20.92 -20.10 -19.67
CA PHE A 466 21.24 -18.67 -19.66
C PHE A 466 22.39 -18.35 -20.64
N ASN A 467 23.46 -19.13 -20.60
CA ASN A 467 24.56 -18.96 -21.55
C ASN A 467 24.13 -19.20 -23.00
N LEU A 468 23.30 -20.21 -23.25
CA LEU A 468 22.75 -20.48 -24.59
C LEU A 468 21.85 -19.31 -25.03
N SER A 469 20.99 -18.80 -24.16
CA SER A 469 20.11 -17.66 -24.42
C SER A 469 20.91 -16.41 -24.80
N ILE A 470 21.97 -16.08 -24.04
CA ILE A 470 22.82 -14.91 -24.32
C ILE A 470 23.62 -15.11 -25.62
N SER A 471 24.27 -16.25 -25.82
CA SER A 471 25.11 -16.49 -27.00
C SER A 471 24.30 -16.46 -28.29
N ARG A 472 23.09 -17.01 -28.29
CA ARG A 472 22.18 -16.99 -29.47
C ARG A 472 21.43 -15.66 -29.61
N GLY A 473 21.36 -14.85 -28.53
CA GLY A 473 20.54 -13.63 -28.47
C GLY A 473 19.04 -13.93 -28.51
N ILE A 474 18.61 -15.09 -27.98
CA ILE A 474 17.20 -15.56 -28.02
C ILE A 474 16.66 -15.67 -26.59
N VAL A 475 15.44 -15.19 -26.39
CA VAL A 475 14.72 -15.23 -25.14
C VAL A 475 13.46 -16.09 -25.28
N PRO A 476 13.21 -17.06 -24.40
CA PRO A 476 11.98 -17.85 -24.42
C PRO A 476 10.71 -17.01 -24.44
N GLN A 477 9.69 -17.46 -25.17
CA GLN A 477 8.44 -16.71 -25.35
C GLN A 477 7.72 -16.44 -24.02
N ASP A 478 7.72 -17.39 -23.10
CA ASP A 478 7.11 -17.24 -21.77
C ASP A 478 7.73 -16.08 -20.95
N TRP A 479 9.02 -15.74 -21.20
CA TRP A 479 9.68 -14.64 -20.50
C TRP A 479 9.30 -13.27 -21.08
N LYS A 480 8.74 -13.24 -22.29
CA LYS A 480 8.22 -12.06 -22.97
C LYS A 480 6.75 -11.78 -22.62
N GLU A 481 6.09 -12.70 -21.95
CA GLU A 481 4.71 -12.55 -21.50
C GLU A 481 4.61 -11.89 -20.13
N ALA A 482 3.56 -11.08 -19.93
CA ALA A 482 3.30 -10.40 -18.67
C ALA A 482 1.84 -10.47 -18.27
N ILE A 483 1.59 -10.79 -16.99
CA ILE A 483 0.28 -10.55 -16.36
C ILE A 483 0.35 -9.18 -15.69
N VAL A 484 -0.45 -8.22 -16.18
CA VAL A 484 -0.52 -6.87 -15.64
C VAL A 484 -1.51 -6.80 -14.49
N THR A 485 -1.06 -6.31 -13.36
CA THR A 485 -1.91 -5.99 -12.21
C THR A 485 -2.11 -4.48 -12.15
N PRO A 486 -3.35 -3.97 -12.26
CA PRO A 486 -3.61 -2.54 -12.20
C PRO A 486 -3.46 -2.03 -10.76
N LEU A 487 -2.65 -1.00 -10.56
CA LEU A 487 -2.44 -0.34 -9.29
C LEU A 487 -3.01 1.07 -9.31
N PHE A 488 -4.03 1.34 -8.50
CA PHE A 488 -4.63 2.68 -8.40
C PHE A 488 -3.60 3.70 -7.86
N LYS A 489 -3.45 4.84 -8.54
CA LYS A 489 -2.49 5.90 -8.21
C LYS A 489 -3.14 7.06 -7.45
N LYS A 490 -4.10 7.74 -8.08
CA LYS A 490 -4.83 8.92 -7.56
C LYS A 490 -5.99 9.28 -8.48
N GLY A 491 -6.87 10.17 -8.05
CA GLY A 491 -8.00 10.64 -8.86
C GLY A 491 -9.24 9.76 -8.70
N SER A 492 -10.08 9.70 -9.71
CA SER A 492 -11.26 8.83 -9.73
C SER A 492 -10.90 7.38 -9.99
N LYS A 493 -11.42 6.45 -9.19
CA LYS A 493 -11.27 5.01 -9.44
C LYS A 493 -12.04 4.53 -10.68
N ALA A 494 -12.93 5.37 -11.21
CA ALA A 494 -13.74 5.05 -12.37
C ALA A 494 -12.98 5.24 -13.71
N SER A 495 -11.81 5.89 -13.67
CA SER A 495 -11.05 6.27 -14.87
C SER A 495 -9.79 5.41 -15.02
N PRO A 496 -9.60 4.71 -16.18
CA PRO A 496 -8.45 3.81 -16.42
C PRO A 496 -7.10 4.52 -16.34
N GLU A 497 -7.01 5.81 -16.71
CA GLU A 497 -5.76 6.60 -16.66
C GLU A 497 -5.18 6.76 -15.26
N ASN A 498 -5.99 6.55 -14.22
CA ASN A 498 -5.59 6.65 -12.83
C ASN A 498 -4.95 5.36 -12.27
N TYR A 499 -4.79 4.36 -13.13
CA TYR A 499 -4.13 3.08 -12.79
C TYR A 499 -2.75 2.99 -13.45
N ARG A 500 -1.81 2.36 -12.73
CA ARG A 500 -0.49 1.99 -13.25
C ARG A 500 -0.48 0.51 -13.60
N PRO A 501 0.07 0.10 -14.76
CA PRO A 501 0.29 -1.30 -15.07
C PRO A 501 1.53 -1.81 -14.33
N VAL A 502 1.38 -2.83 -13.48
CA VAL A 502 2.51 -3.52 -12.86
C VAL A 502 2.62 -4.91 -13.47
N SER A 503 3.68 -5.15 -14.23
CA SER A 503 3.90 -6.39 -14.98
C SER A 503 4.48 -7.47 -14.08
N LEU A 504 3.79 -8.60 -13.98
CA LEU A 504 4.31 -9.85 -13.43
C LEU A 504 4.87 -10.69 -14.58
N THR A 505 6.18 -10.79 -14.65
CA THR A 505 6.92 -11.58 -15.65
C THR A 505 7.54 -12.82 -15.02
N SER A 506 8.07 -13.74 -15.83
CA SER A 506 8.76 -14.96 -15.38
C SER A 506 9.79 -14.68 -14.28
N VAL A 507 9.78 -15.51 -13.23
CA VAL A 507 10.79 -15.40 -12.16
C VAL A 507 12.16 -15.86 -12.65
N VAL A 508 12.21 -16.88 -13.49
CA VAL A 508 13.45 -17.39 -14.10
C VAL A 508 14.04 -16.34 -15.04
N GLY A 509 13.20 -15.72 -15.89
CA GLY A 509 13.61 -14.60 -16.73
C GLY A 509 14.20 -13.45 -15.93
N LYS A 510 13.61 -13.09 -14.77
CA LYS A 510 14.15 -12.05 -13.86
C LYS A 510 15.52 -12.38 -13.27
N ILE A 511 15.86 -13.65 -13.09
CA ILE A 511 17.21 -14.04 -12.65
C ILE A 511 18.23 -13.65 -13.72
N LEU A 512 17.97 -14.01 -14.98
CA LEU A 512 18.85 -13.62 -16.10
C LEU A 512 18.89 -12.11 -16.29
N GLU A 513 17.71 -11.42 -16.27
CA GLU A 513 17.66 -9.96 -16.28
C GLU A 513 18.56 -9.34 -15.18
N SER A 514 18.58 -9.93 -13.99
CA SER A 514 19.40 -9.43 -12.87
C SER A 514 20.90 -9.59 -13.15
N ILE A 515 21.32 -10.70 -13.78
CA ILE A 515 22.71 -10.94 -14.14
C ILE A 515 23.14 -9.96 -15.24
N VAL A 516 22.36 -9.83 -16.32
CA VAL A 516 22.60 -8.87 -17.40
C VAL A 516 22.62 -7.44 -16.88
N LYS A 517 21.69 -7.06 -16.03
CA LYS A 517 21.65 -5.74 -15.37
C LYS A 517 22.93 -5.47 -14.58
N ASP A 518 23.40 -6.44 -13.78
CA ASP A 518 24.59 -6.25 -12.95
C ASP A 518 25.84 -6.01 -13.81
N GLN A 519 25.97 -6.67 -14.95
CA GLN A 519 27.05 -6.45 -15.92
C GLN A 519 26.95 -5.10 -16.63
N ILE A 520 25.74 -4.71 -17.08
CA ILE A 520 25.52 -3.37 -17.65
C ILE A 520 25.88 -2.29 -16.65
N VAL A 521 25.44 -2.41 -15.39
CA VAL A 521 25.74 -1.43 -14.34
C VAL A 521 27.25 -1.37 -14.08
N ALA A 522 27.95 -2.53 -14.04
CA ALA A 522 29.39 -2.57 -13.85
C ALA A 522 30.14 -1.86 -15.00
N HIS A 523 29.73 -2.10 -16.26
CA HIS A 523 30.27 -1.40 -17.45
C HIS A 523 30.01 0.11 -17.38
N LEU A 524 28.78 0.54 -17.09
CA LEU A 524 28.42 1.94 -16.99
C LEU A 524 29.18 2.66 -15.84
N GLU A 525 29.42 1.98 -14.72
CA GLU A 525 30.19 2.50 -13.59
C GLU A 525 31.70 2.59 -13.89
N PHE A 526 32.26 1.56 -14.52
CA PHE A 526 33.68 1.48 -14.84
C PHE A 526 34.10 2.62 -15.80
N PHE A 527 33.32 2.84 -16.85
CA PHE A 527 33.58 3.90 -17.83
C PHE A 527 32.92 5.24 -17.48
N ASN A 528 32.29 5.36 -16.32
CA ASN A 528 31.59 6.58 -15.84
C ASN A 528 30.62 7.16 -16.87
N LEU A 529 29.82 6.33 -17.52
CA LEU A 529 28.95 6.70 -18.65
C LEU A 529 27.67 7.41 -18.24
N ILE A 530 27.21 7.26 -16.98
CA ILE A 530 26.00 7.94 -16.50
C ILE A 530 26.33 9.31 -15.95
N LYS A 531 25.65 10.32 -16.46
CA LYS A 531 25.84 11.73 -16.05
C LYS A 531 25.61 11.95 -14.55
N SER A 532 26.36 12.92 -14.01
CA SER A 532 26.29 13.30 -12.61
C SER A 532 24.94 13.87 -12.19
N SER A 533 24.14 14.38 -13.12
CA SER A 533 22.77 14.86 -12.90
C SER A 533 21.76 13.75 -12.59
N GLN A 534 22.03 12.47 -12.98
CA GLN A 534 21.12 11.34 -12.73
C GLN A 534 21.35 10.74 -11.34
N HIS A 535 20.30 10.73 -10.51
CA HIS A 535 20.32 10.15 -9.17
C HIS A 535 19.43 8.90 -9.02
N GLY A 536 18.46 8.69 -9.92
CA GLY A 536 17.59 7.52 -9.93
C GLY A 536 18.32 6.27 -10.40
N PHE A 537 18.08 5.13 -9.74
CA PHE A 537 18.65 3.82 -10.08
C PHE A 537 20.19 3.78 -10.21
N THR A 538 20.89 4.73 -9.58
CA THR A 538 22.35 4.84 -9.62
C THR A 538 22.93 4.53 -8.24
N LYS A 539 23.96 3.68 -8.18
CA LYS A 539 24.62 3.27 -6.93
C LYS A 539 25.28 4.46 -6.23
N GLY A 540 25.09 4.57 -4.91
CA GLY A 540 25.59 5.69 -4.11
C GLY A 540 24.81 6.99 -4.31
N ARG A 541 23.66 6.98 -4.96
CA ARG A 541 22.77 8.12 -5.14
C ARG A 541 21.35 7.81 -4.67
N SER A 542 20.56 8.80 -4.32
CA SER A 542 19.24 8.65 -3.72
C SER A 542 18.38 9.91 -3.92
N CYS A 543 17.09 9.86 -3.54
CA CYS A 543 16.26 11.06 -3.47
C CYS A 543 16.91 12.15 -2.60
N LEU A 544 17.54 11.77 -1.48
CA LEU A 544 18.21 12.74 -0.61
C LEU A 544 19.38 13.42 -1.30
N THR A 545 20.25 12.67 -1.97
CA THR A 545 21.40 13.24 -2.69
C THR A 545 20.97 14.18 -3.81
N ASN A 546 19.89 13.86 -4.53
CA ASN A 546 19.32 14.72 -5.56
C ASN A 546 18.77 16.02 -4.96
N LEU A 547 17.97 15.92 -3.89
CA LEU A 547 17.39 17.09 -3.21
C LEU A 547 18.46 17.98 -2.61
N LEU A 548 19.49 17.41 -1.96
CA LEU A 548 20.59 18.18 -1.36
C LEU A 548 21.38 18.93 -2.42
N ASP A 549 21.81 18.27 -3.51
CA ASP A 549 22.60 18.90 -4.57
C ASP A 549 21.84 20.04 -5.27
N PHE A 550 20.53 19.82 -5.50
CA PHE A 550 19.69 20.84 -6.14
C PHE A 550 19.42 22.03 -5.21
N MET A 551 19.00 21.78 -3.97
CA MET A 551 18.67 22.82 -2.99
C MET A 551 19.92 23.56 -2.47
N GLU A 552 21.09 22.93 -2.50
CA GLU A 552 22.38 23.64 -2.22
C GLU A 552 22.55 24.82 -3.17
N THR A 553 22.32 24.59 -4.47
CA THR A 553 22.39 25.65 -5.48
C THR A 553 21.33 26.73 -5.24
N VAL A 554 20.06 26.29 -5.03
CA VAL A 554 18.95 27.24 -4.83
C VAL A 554 19.17 28.12 -3.62
N THR A 555 19.52 27.54 -2.48
CA THR A 555 19.74 28.35 -1.24
C THR A 555 20.95 29.24 -1.30
N ARG A 556 22.00 28.84 -2.03
CA ARG A 556 23.23 29.67 -2.23
C ARG A 556 22.95 30.90 -3.10
N GLU A 557 22.23 30.74 -4.22
CA GLU A 557 21.88 31.84 -5.10
C GLU A 557 20.94 32.85 -4.40
N LEU A 558 19.97 32.36 -3.65
CA LEU A 558 19.09 33.21 -2.84
C LEU A 558 19.85 33.99 -1.76
N ASP A 559 20.88 33.37 -1.14
CA ASP A 559 21.69 34.03 -0.09
C ASP A 559 22.47 35.25 -0.60
N VAL A 560 22.92 35.20 -1.86
CA VAL A 560 23.56 36.33 -2.54
C VAL A 560 22.56 37.25 -3.26
N SER A 561 21.28 37.20 -2.91
CA SER A 561 20.18 38.01 -3.43
C SER A 561 19.91 37.85 -4.92
N LYS A 562 20.31 36.74 -5.53
CA LYS A 562 19.95 36.41 -6.90
C LYS A 562 18.64 35.68 -6.92
N PRO A 563 17.61 36.17 -7.62
CA PRO A 563 16.40 35.41 -7.85
C PRO A 563 16.70 34.21 -8.72
N ILE A 564 15.92 33.11 -8.52
CA ILE A 564 16.13 31.86 -9.22
C ILE A 564 14.79 31.28 -9.66
N ASP A 565 14.75 30.79 -10.89
CA ASP A 565 13.59 30.07 -11.42
C ASP A 565 13.86 28.57 -11.44
N LEU A 566 12.89 27.81 -10.93
CA LEU A 566 12.88 26.36 -10.90
C LEU A 566 11.81 25.85 -11.84
N ILE A 567 12.15 24.92 -12.73
CA ILE A 567 11.22 24.26 -13.61
C ILE A 567 11.21 22.76 -13.29
N TYR A 568 10.01 22.23 -13.04
CA TYR A 568 9.75 20.80 -12.85
C TYR A 568 9.11 20.26 -14.12
N LEU A 569 9.65 19.16 -14.62
CA LEU A 569 9.26 18.52 -15.87
C LEU A 569 8.79 17.08 -15.56
N ASP A 570 7.63 16.69 -16.07
CA ASP A 570 7.06 15.35 -15.95
C ASP A 570 6.87 14.75 -17.34
N PHE A 571 7.30 13.52 -17.56
CA PHE A 571 7.06 12.81 -18.81
C PHE A 571 5.68 12.13 -18.82
N ALA A 572 5.07 12.06 -19.99
CA ALA A 572 3.80 11.37 -20.18
C ALA A 572 4.02 9.86 -20.27
N LYS A 573 3.78 9.10 -19.16
CA LYS A 573 3.91 7.63 -19.14
C LYS A 573 5.30 7.14 -19.59
N ALA A 574 6.35 7.71 -19.03
CA ALA A 574 7.75 7.56 -19.46
C ALA A 574 8.18 6.11 -19.75
N PHE A 575 7.94 5.18 -18.81
CA PHE A 575 8.33 3.78 -18.97
C PHE A 575 7.58 3.04 -20.08
N ASP A 576 6.36 3.44 -20.40
CA ASP A 576 5.52 2.76 -21.40
C ASP A 576 5.76 3.28 -22.83
N LYS A 577 6.41 4.45 -22.96
CA LYS A 577 6.57 5.16 -24.23
C LYS A 577 7.96 5.05 -24.88
N VAL A 578 8.95 4.43 -24.27
CA VAL A 578 10.32 4.34 -24.82
C VAL A 578 10.32 3.62 -26.18
N PRO A 579 10.70 4.28 -27.29
CA PRO A 579 10.76 3.64 -28.61
C PRO A 579 11.96 2.69 -28.71
N TYR A 580 11.76 1.51 -29.29
CA TYR A 580 12.77 0.43 -29.26
C TYR A 580 13.99 0.71 -30.11
N ARG A 581 13.84 1.17 -31.36
CA ARG A 581 14.98 1.43 -32.26
C ARG A 581 15.86 2.54 -31.73
N ARG A 582 15.24 3.60 -31.20
CA ARG A 582 15.97 4.71 -30.56
C ARG A 582 16.70 4.24 -29.30
N LEU A 583 16.09 3.35 -28.49
CA LEU A 583 16.74 2.77 -27.32
C LEU A 583 17.96 1.92 -27.73
N PHE A 584 17.84 1.11 -28.77
CA PHE A 584 18.96 0.29 -29.24
C PHE A 584 20.15 1.16 -29.68
N LYS A 585 19.87 2.24 -30.39
CA LYS A 585 20.91 3.22 -30.77
C LYS A 585 21.61 3.84 -29.57
N LYS A 586 20.86 4.14 -28.49
CA LYS A 586 21.44 4.64 -27.23
C LYS A 586 22.31 3.57 -26.55
N LEU A 587 21.91 2.32 -26.58
CA LEU A 587 22.71 1.21 -26.01
C LEU A 587 24.05 1.07 -26.74
N GLU A 588 24.04 1.12 -28.06
CA GLU A 588 25.26 1.06 -28.89
C GLU A 588 26.23 2.20 -28.53
N THR A 589 25.73 3.43 -28.41
CA THR A 589 26.57 4.59 -28.03
C THR A 589 27.09 4.54 -26.59
N HIS A 590 26.54 3.66 -25.73
CA HIS A 590 27.07 3.39 -24.41
C HIS A 590 28.00 2.16 -24.36
N GLY A 591 28.42 1.61 -25.50
CA GLY A 591 29.33 0.48 -25.55
C GLY A 591 28.69 -0.89 -25.34
N ILE A 592 27.37 -1.00 -25.47
CA ILE A 592 26.65 -2.28 -25.38
C ILE A 592 26.39 -2.79 -26.81
N SER A 593 26.99 -3.93 -27.14
CA SER A 593 26.97 -4.46 -28.51
C SER A 593 26.86 -6.00 -28.54
N GLY A 594 27.13 -6.61 -29.65
CA GLY A 594 27.27 -8.05 -29.81
C GLY A 594 26.06 -8.88 -29.35
N SER A 595 26.32 -10.00 -28.70
CA SER A 595 25.28 -10.94 -28.23
C SER A 595 24.40 -10.34 -27.11
N VAL A 596 24.96 -9.46 -26.27
CA VAL A 596 24.20 -8.80 -25.20
C VAL A 596 23.17 -7.86 -25.80
N LEU A 597 23.52 -7.05 -26.79
CA LEU A 597 22.56 -6.17 -27.44
C LEU A 597 21.48 -6.98 -28.18
N LYS A 598 21.89 -8.03 -28.95
CA LYS A 598 20.94 -8.93 -29.63
C LYS A 598 19.94 -9.56 -28.66
N TRP A 599 20.40 -9.95 -27.47
CA TRP A 599 19.56 -10.49 -26.42
C TRP A 599 18.56 -9.45 -25.92
N ILE A 600 18.99 -8.19 -25.66
CA ILE A 600 18.11 -7.10 -25.22
C ILE A 600 17.06 -6.78 -26.28
N VAL A 601 17.45 -6.75 -27.56
CA VAL A 601 16.55 -6.54 -28.72
C VAL A 601 15.47 -7.62 -28.74
N ASN A 602 15.86 -8.89 -28.61
CA ASN A 602 14.93 -10.01 -28.59
C ASN A 602 14.04 -10.01 -27.34
N TRP A 603 14.60 -9.61 -26.15
CA TRP A 603 13.87 -9.53 -24.90
C TRP A 603 12.77 -8.46 -24.92
N LEU A 604 12.98 -7.33 -25.63
CA LEU A 604 11.96 -6.29 -25.82
C LEU A 604 10.99 -6.61 -26.97
N GLY A 605 11.42 -7.41 -27.94
CA GLY A 605 10.63 -7.75 -29.12
C GLY A 605 9.53 -8.79 -28.84
N ASN A 606 8.41 -8.68 -29.57
CA ASN A 606 7.30 -9.63 -29.55
C ASN A 606 6.73 -9.91 -28.14
N ARG A 607 6.74 -8.92 -27.27
CA ARG A 607 6.14 -9.03 -25.94
C ARG A 607 4.63 -8.96 -26.01
N ARG A 608 3.98 -9.70 -25.09
CA ARG A 608 2.53 -9.69 -24.94
C ARG A 608 2.14 -9.45 -23.49
N GLN A 609 1.01 -8.80 -23.27
CA GLN A 609 0.44 -8.58 -21.95
C GLN A 609 -1.04 -8.90 -21.89
N LYS A 610 -1.50 -9.29 -20.71
CA LYS A 610 -2.92 -9.35 -20.34
C LYS A 610 -3.13 -8.80 -18.94
N THR A 611 -4.24 -8.16 -18.72
CA THR A 611 -4.58 -7.59 -17.39
C THR A 611 -5.38 -8.59 -16.57
N SER A 612 -5.08 -8.71 -15.27
CA SER A 612 -5.78 -9.63 -14.36
C SER A 612 -6.39 -8.90 -13.17
N ILE A 613 -7.70 -9.14 -12.94
CA ILE A 613 -8.48 -8.64 -11.81
C ILE A 613 -9.17 -9.82 -11.15
N ASN A 614 -8.96 -10.03 -9.86
CA ASN A 614 -9.59 -11.12 -9.07
C ASN A 614 -9.48 -12.52 -9.72
N LYS A 615 -8.43 -12.79 -10.52
CA LYS A 615 -8.14 -14.00 -11.32
C LYS A 615 -8.83 -14.08 -12.68
N GLU A 616 -9.77 -13.20 -12.99
CA GLU A 616 -10.27 -13.02 -14.35
C GLU A 616 -9.22 -12.25 -15.15
N CYS A 617 -9.02 -12.66 -16.41
CA CYS A 617 -8.00 -12.09 -17.28
C CYS A 617 -8.62 -11.56 -18.57
N SER A 618 -8.06 -10.45 -19.06
CA SER A 618 -8.32 -9.96 -20.41
C SER A 618 -7.67 -10.86 -21.47
N ASN A 619 -7.95 -10.58 -22.72
CA ASN A 619 -7.23 -11.14 -23.86
C ASN A 619 -5.78 -10.63 -23.91
N TRP A 620 -4.92 -11.36 -24.62
CA TRP A 620 -3.54 -10.95 -24.88
C TRP A 620 -3.47 -9.78 -25.85
N LYS A 621 -2.64 -8.78 -25.56
CA LYS A 621 -2.30 -7.66 -26.43
C LYS A 621 -0.78 -7.55 -26.60
N ASN A 622 -0.36 -7.10 -27.77
CA ASN A 622 1.05 -6.85 -28.07
C ASN A 622 1.55 -5.59 -27.36
N VAL A 623 2.82 -5.62 -26.94
CA VAL A 623 3.53 -4.48 -26.35
C VAL A 623 4.51 -3.97 -27.42
N THR A 624 4.27 -2.77 -27.94
CA THR A 624 5.00 -2.22 -29.09
C THR A 624 6.05 -1.18 -28.72
N SER A 625 6.04 -0.72 -27.48
CA SER A 625 7.03 0.23 -26.95
C SER A 625 7.18 0.09 -25.45
N GLY A 626 8.13 0.80 -24.89
CA GLY A 626 8.34 0.90 -23.46
C GLY A 626 9.21 -0.21 -22.86
N VAL A 627 9.58 -0.01 -21.59
CA VAL A 627 10.30 -0.98 -20.78
C VAL A 627 9.35 -1.50 -19.67
N PRO A 628 9.20 -2.83 -19.48
CA PRO A 628 8.16 -3.38 -18.61
C PRO A 628 8.26 -2.87 -17.18
N GLN A 629 7.20 -2.21 -16.67
CA GLN A 629 7.13 -1.77 -15.29
C GLN A 629 7.02 -2.98 -14.34
N GLY A 630 8.13 -3.36 -13.72
CA GLY A 630 8.24 -4.55 -12.86
C GLY A 630 9.29 -5.57 -13.32
N SER A 631 9.96 -5.31 -14.44
CA SER A 631 11.20 -6.00 -14.84
C SER A 631 12.38 -5.53 -13.98
N VAL A 632 13.46 -6.28 -14.02
CA VAL A 632 14.71 -5.94 -13.33
C VAL A 632 15.60 -5.04 -14.18
N LEU A 633 15.58 -5.26 -15.49
CA LEU A 633 16.42 -4.56 -16.46
C LEU A 633 15.83 -3.20 -16.88
N GLY A 634 14.50 -3.07 -16.95
CA GLY A 634 13.81 -1.87 -17.44
C GLY A 634 14.32 -0.54 -16.88
N PRO A 635 14.51 -0.39 -15.56
CA PRO A 635 15.01 0.86 -14.98
C PRO A 635 16.38 1.29 -15.51
N VAL A 636 17.30 0.37 -15.74
CA VAL A 636 18.64 0.68 -16.27
C VAL A 636 18.56 1.09 -17.74
N LEU A 637 17.77 0.38 -18.55
CA LEU A 637 17.53 0.77 -19.94
C LEU A 637 16.91 2.17 -20.04
N PHE A 638 15.99 2.50 -19.14
CA PHE A 638 15.38 3.82 -19.10
C PHE A 638 16.40 4.93 -18.78
N ILE A 639 17.27 4.74 -17.76
CA ILE A 639 18.28 5.78 -17.46
C ILE A 639 19.32 5.95 -18.57
N ILE A 640 19.68 4.89 -19.31
CA ILE A 640 20.51 4.99 -20.50
C ILE A 640 19.79 5.82 -21.57
N TYR A 641 18.49 5.58 -21.77
CA TYR A 641 17.69 6.28 -22.76
C TYR A 641 17.66 7.80 -22.56
N ILE A 642 17.48 8.25 -21.30
CA ILE A 642 17.41 9.68 -20.98
C ILE A 642 18.75 10.29 -20.57
N ASN A 643 19.86 9.56 -20.71
CA ASN A 643 21.15 9.97 -20.18
C ASN A 643 21.63 11.31 -20.78
N ASP A 644 21.42 11.51 -22.06
CA ASP A 644 21.88 12.70 -22.81
C ASP A 644 20.90 13.89 -22.81
N LEU A 645 19.73 13.77 -22.15
CA LEU A 645 18.69 14.80 -22.09
C LEU A 645 19.24 16.23 -21.76
N ASP A 646 20.25 16.28 -20.91
CA ASP A 646 20.86 17.52 -20.43
C ASP A 646 22.24 17.81 -21.07
N SER A 647 22.56 17.19 -22.21
CA SER A 647 23.88 17.31 -22.82
C SER A 647 24.20 18.71 -23.35
N GLU A 648 23.16 19.43 -23.77
CA GLU A 648 23.28 20.74 -24.41
C GLU A 648 22.71 21.88 -23.57
N LEU A 649 22.28 21.57 -22.32
CA LEU A 649 21.67 22.54 -21.44
C LEU A 649 22.72 23.29 -20.65
N ILE A 650 22.51 24.60 -20.50
CA ILE A 650 23.37 25.52 -19.73
C ILE A 650 22.88 25.57 -18.27
N SER A 651 21.60 25.49 -18.07
CA SER A 651 20.97 25.50 -16.74
C SER A 651 21.33 24.27 -15.94
N LYS A 652 21.37 24.37 -14.61
CA LYS A 652 21.56 23.20 -13.75
C LYS A 652 20.37 22.25 -13.85
N VAL A 653 20.63 21.01 -14.16
CA VAL A 653 19.62 19.93 -14.24
C VAL A 653 19.87 18.89 -13.15
N ALA A 654 18.81 18.36 -12.58
CA ALA A 654 18.84 17.18 -11.71
C ALA A 654 17.74 16.20 -12.13
N LYS A 655 18.12 14.93 -12.33
CA LYS A 655 17.24 13.85 -12.79
C LYS A 655 17.10 12.77 -11.71
N PHE A 656 15.90 12.22 -11.56
CA PHE A 656 15.67 11.02 -10.78
C PHE A 656 14.74 10.09 -11.56
N ALA A 657 15.31 9.25 -12.40
CA ALA A 657 14.62 8.53 -13.46
C ALA A 657 13.88 9.53 -14.37
N ASP A 658 12.55 9.41 -14.49
CA ASP A 658 11.68 10.28 -15.27
C ASP A 658 11.45 11.66 -14.64
N ASP A 659 11.54 11.80 -13.32
CA ASP A 659 11.42 13.10 -12.64
C ASP A 659 12.64 13.97 -12.97
N THR A 660 12.41 15.03 -13.74
CA THR A 660 13.46 15.98 -14.18
C THR A 660 13.14 17.37 -13.67
N LYS A 661 14.16 18.06 -13.18
CA LYS A 661 14.05 19.47 -12.77
C LYS A 661 15.27 20.26 -13.19
N MET A 662 15.06 21.54 -13.42
CA MET A 662 16.13 22.45 -13.80
C MET A 662 16.00 23.77 -13.06
N CYS A 663 17.12 24.47 -12.88
CA CYS A 663 17.11 25.80 -12.29
C CYS A 663 18.20 26.72 -12.86
N LYS A 664 17.92 28.02 -12.83
CA LYS A 664 18.84 29.05 -13.20
C LYS A 664 18.61 30.33 -12.40
N SER A 665 19.70 30.99 -11.98
CA SER A 665 19.61 32.34 -11.43
C SER A 665 19.21 33.33 -12.52
N ILE A 666 18.23 34.18 -12.25
CA ILE A 666 17.65 35.14 -13.20
C ILE A 666 17.94 36.56 -12.73
N SER A 667 19.14 37.00 -12.98
CA SER A 667 19.58 38.38 -12.65
C SER A 667 19.25 39.39 -13.76
N SER A 668 19.05 38.91 -14.99
CA SER A 668 18.81 39.73 -16.18
C SER A 668 17.86 39.03 -17.16
N ALA A 669 17.34 39.76 -18.14
CA ALA A 669 16.54 39.18 -19.24
C ALA A 669 17.36 38.14 -20.04
N LYS A 670 18.68 38.29 -20.16
CA LYS A 670 19.57 37.33 -20.81
C LYS A 670 19.56 35.96 -20.09
N ASP A 671 19.51 35.96 -18.77
CA ASP A 671 19.44 34.72 -18.00
C ASP A 671 18.13 33.98 -18.26
N ALA A 672 17.00 34.71 -18.36
CA ALA A 672 15.71 34.14 -18.72
C ALA A 672 15.71 33.59 -20.15
N GLU A 673 16.42 34.28 -21.09
CA GLU A 673 16.57 33.81 -22.47
C GLU A 673 17.35 32.49 -22.54
N ILE A 674 18.43 32.33 -21.74
CA ILE A 674 19.14 31.04 -21.65
C ILE A 674 18.20 29.94 -21.20
N LEU A 675 17.36 30.20 -20.20
CA LEU A 675 16.40 29.19 -19.69
C LEU A 675 15.31 28.84 -20.74
N ARG A 676 14.86 29.83 -21.54
CA ARG A 676 13.97 29.61 -22.69
C ARG A 676 14.63 28.76 -23.77
N ASN A 677 15.89 29.07 -24.11
CA ASN A 677 16.64 28.29 -25.10
C ASN A 677 16.87 26.85 -24.64
N ASP A 678 17.11 26.62 -23.35
CA ASP A 678 17.21 25.28 -22.77
C ASP A 678 15.86 24.52 -22.87
N LEU A 679 14.72 25.20 -22.68
CA LEU A 679 13.40 24.59 -22.89
C LEU A 679 13.12 24.26 -24.36
N ILE A 680 13.59 25.10 -25.30
CA ILE A 680 13.48 24.80 -26.74
C ILE A 680 14.30 23.54 -27.08
N ARG A 681 15.53 23.41 -26.53
CA ARG A 681 16.37 22.21 -26.73
C ARG A 681 15.72 20.96 -26.14
N LEU A 682 15.08 21.07 -24.98
CA LEU A 682 14.33 19.97 -24.36
C LEU A 682 13.11 19.57 -25.20
N ASP A 683 12.38 20.51 -25.78
CA ASP A 683 11.26 20.23 -26.67
C ASP A 683 11.73 19.53 -27.95
N GLN A 684 12.84 19.99 -28.52
CA GLN A 684 13.47 19.34 -29.68
C GLN A 684 13.92 17.91 -29.35
N TRP A 685 14.62 17.72 -28.22
CA TRP A 685 15.01 16.39 -27.74
C TRP A 685 13.77 15.48 -27.57
N SER A 686 12.69 16.01 -27.01
CA SER A 686 11.43 15.28 -26.81
C SER A 686 10.82 14.79 -28.12
N LYS A 687 10.89 15.61 -29.18
CA LYS A 687 10.41 15.27 -30.53
C LYS A 687 11.32 14.23 -31.19
N ASP A 688 12.63 14.47 -31.19
CA ASP A 688 13.61 13.57 -31.82
C ASP A 688 13.61 12.18 -31.19
N TRP A 689 13.53 12.11 -29.87
CA TRP A 689 13.54 10.87 -29.10
C TRP A 689 12.12 10.34 -28.78
N GLN A 690 11.09 10.96 -29.30
CA GLN A 690 9.68 10.56 -29.12
C GLN A 690 9.28 10.32 -27.66
N MET A 691 9.81 11.12 -26.73
CA MET A 691 9.51 11.10 -25.31
C MET A 691 8.78 12.37 -24.89
N GLN A 692 7.46 12.36 -24.96
CA GLN A 692 6.63 13.54 -24.74
C GLN A 692 6.57 13.96 -23.28
N PHE A 693 6.72 15.26 -23.03
CA PHE A 693 6.44 15.85 -21.72
C PHE A 693 4.93 15.92 -21.45
N ASN A 694 4.54 15.80 -20.20
CA ASN A 694 3.20 16.05 -19.72
C ASN A 694 3.04 17.53 -19.40
N LEU A 695 2.67 18.33 -20.42
CA LEU A 695 2.62 19.78 -20.33
C LEU A 695 1.68 20.31 -19.23
N GLU A 696 0.65 19.52 -18.83
CA GLU A 696 -0.28 19.88 -17.74
C GLU A 696 0.40 19.83 -16.35
N LYS A 697 1.42 19.02 -16.22
CA LYS A 697 2.14 18.82 -14.95
C LYS A 697 3.45 19.56 -14.89
N CYS A 698 3.98 20.05 -16.01
CA CYS A 698 5.17 20.87 -16.02
C CYS A 698 4.86 22.25 -15.41
N VAL A 699 5.69 22.66 -14.45
CA VAL A 699 5.44 23.90 -13.69
C VAL A 699 6.73 24.69 -13.48
N VAL A 700 6.60 26.01 -13.28
CA VAL A 700 7.67 26.89 -12.87
C VAL A 700 7.40 27.47 -11.48
N ILE A 701 8.44 27.54 -10.64
CA ILE A 701 8.44 28.25 -9.35
C ILE A 701 9.46 29.39 -9.42
N HIS A 702 8.99 30.60 -9.22
CA HIS A 702 9.83 31.79 -9.11
C HIS A 702 10.19 32.03 -7.65
N MET A 703 11.49 32.14 -7.35
CA MET A 703 12.01 32.33 -6.00
C MET A 703 12.88 33.60 -5.90
N GLY A 704 12.82 34.23 -4.74
CA GLY A 704 13.53 35.48 -4.45
C GLY A 704 12.62 36.70 -4.54
N GLN A 705 12.92 37.75 -3.70
CA GLN A 705 12.08 38.95 -3.55
C GLN A 705 12.03 39.84 -4.81
N LYS A 706 13.08 39.85 -5.61
CA LYS A 706 13.22 40.67 -6.83
C LYS A 706 13.10 39.82 -8.10
N ASN A 707 12.29 38.74 -8.09
CA ASN A 707 12.12 37.91 -9.25
C ASN A 707 11.10 38.54 -10.21
N ASN A 708 11.53 38.79 -11.46
CA ASN A 708 10.69 39.39 -12.49
C ASN A 708 9.59 38.46 -13.04
N GLN A 709 9.55 37.18 -12.58
CA GLN A 709 8.54 36.18 -12.93
C GLN A 709 8.33 36.04 -14.44
N TYR A 710 9.41 35.85 -15.19
CA TYR A 710 9.38 35.70 -16.64
C TYR A 710 8.51 34.47 -17.03
N GLU A 711 7.89 34.60 -18.19
CA GLU A 711 7.08 33.52 -18.78
C GLU A 711 7.95 32.55 -19.57
N TYR A 712 7.64 31.26 -19.41
CA TYR A 712 8.35 30.17 -20.07
C TYR A 712 7.38 29.29 -20.85
N MET A 713 7.80 28.90 -22.04
CA MET A 713 7.05 28.01 -22.92
C MET A 713 7.77 26.68 -23.05
N LEU A 714 7.04 25.58 -23.09
CA LEU A 714 7.54 24.26 -23.48
C LEU A 714 6.71 23.78 -24.68
N GLY A 715 7.32 23.72 -25.86
CA GLY A 715 6.56 23.59 -27.10
C GLY A 715 5.61 24.79 -27.27
N ASN A 716 4.33 24.50 -27.54
CA ASN A 716 3.32 25.52 -27.76
C ASN A 716 2.55 25.92 -26.49
N LYS A 717 2.95 25.39 -25.31
CA LYS A 717 2.22 25.62 -24.06
C LYS A 717 3.02 26.43 -23.06
N ARG A 718 2.38 27.47 -22.49
CA ARG A 718 2.94 28.22 -21.36
C ARG A 718 2.97 27.33 -20.11
N LEU A 719 4.10 27.29 -19.41
CA LEU A 719 4.26 26.59 -18.14
C LEU A 719 3.42 27.26 -17.06
N ARG A 720 2.72 26.46 -16.29
CA ARG A 720 1.92 26.95 -15.16
C ARG A 720 2.83 27.42 -14.04
N GLN A 721 2.59 28.62 -13.54
CA GLN A 721 3.26 29.12 -12.35
C GLN A 721 2.70 28.45 -11.09
N SER A 722 3.57 28.04 -10.18
CA SER A 722 3.21 27.46 -8.90
C SER A 722 3.99 28.11 -7.76
N LYS A 723 3.37 28.24 -6.60
CA LYS A 723 4.06 28.66 -5.36
C LYS A 723 4.72 27.50 -4.64
N MET A 724 4.33 26.27 -4.95
CA MET A 724 4.88 25.06 -4.35
C MET A 724 4.72 23.86 -5.31
N GLU A 725 5.66 22.94 -5.25
CA GLU A 725 5.59 21.68 -6.01
C GLU A 725 6.15 20.50 -5.18
N LYS A 726 5.69 19.30 -5.51
CA LYS A 726 6.12 18.07 -4.83
C LYS A 726 7.29 17.43 -5.57
N ASP A 727 8.48 17.60 -5.03
CA ASP A 727 9.74 17.09 -5.56
C ASP A 727 10.21 15.86 -4.78
N LEU A 728 10.24 14.67 -5.41
CA LEU A 728 10.66 13.40 -4.83
C LEU A 728 10.02 13.10 -3.46
N GLY A 729 8.76 13.50 -3.32
CA GLY A 729 7.99 13.28 -2.09
C GLY A 729 8.09 14.39 -1.05
N ILE A 730 8.84 15.47 -1.31
CA ILE A 730 9.00 16.65 -0.47
C ILE A 730 8.34 17.85 -1.14
N ILE A 731 7.60 18.67 -0.37
CA ILE A 731 7.01 19.90 -0.88
C ILE A 731 8.08 21.00 -0.81
N VAL A 732 8.45 21.52 -1.96
CA VAL A 732 9.32 22.69 -2.12
C VAL A 732 8.44 23.90 -2.38
N ASP A 733 8.52 24.91 -1.53
CA ASP A 733 7.77 26.17 -1.66
C ASP A 733 8.70 27.33 -2.03
N SER A 734 8.13 28.38 -2.65
CA SER A 734 8.88 29.55 -3.12
C SER A 734 9.61 30.32 -2.01
N SER A 735 9.24 30.10 -0.74
CA SER A 735 9.90 30.71 0.42
C SER A 735 11.04 29.86 1.00
N CYS A 736 11.20 28.61 0.60
CA CYS A 736 12.14 27.61 1.16
C CYS A 736 12.05 27.45 2.69
N LYS A 737 10.88 27.76 3.30
CA LYS A 737 10.67 27.59 4.75
C LYS A 737 10.24 26.20 5.13
N PHE A 738 9.75 25.40 4.18
CA PHE A 738 9.29 24.01 4.34
C PHE A 738 8.17 23.78 5.38
N SER A 739 7.43 24.85 5.76
CA SER A 739 6.29 24.67 6.68
C SER A 739 5.20 23.76 6.10
N GLU A 740 4.93 23.86 4.79
CA GLU A 740 3.96 22.96 4.10
C GLU A 740 4.45 21.52 4.08
N GLN A 741 5.74 21.29 3.90
CA GLN A 741 6.33 19.96 4.02
C GLN A 741 6.16 19.38 5.43
N CYS A 742 6.37 20.21 6.47
CA CYS A 742 6.15 19.80 7.86
C CYS A 742 4.68 19.39 8.09
N ASN A 743 3.73 20.19 7.59
CA ASN A 743 2.30 19.92 7.69
C ASN A 743 1.93 18.59 7.00
N GLU A 744 2.44 18.35 5.79
CA GLU A 744 2.17 17.12 5.04
C GLU A 744 2.78 15.88 5.72
N ALA A 745 4.01 15.99 6.23
CA ALA A 745 4.66 14.94 7.00
C ALA A 745 3.87 14.59 8.28
N ILE A 746 3.39 15.61 9.00
CA ILE A 746 2.54 15.46 10.19
C ILE A 746 1.22 14.77 9.84
N LYS A 747 0.57 15.20 8.76
CA LYS A 747 -0.70 14.62 8.28
C LYS A 747 -0.54 13.13 7.98
N HIS A 748 0.47 12.76 7.21
CA HIS A 748 0.75 11.36 6.87
C HIS A 748 1.15 10.52 8.09
N ALA A 749 1.93 11.08 9.02
CA ALA A 749 2.34 10.41 10.24
C ALA A 749 1.15 10.18 11.18
N ASN A 750 0.28 11.19 11.37
CA ASN A 750 -0.94 11.09 12.17
C ASN A 750 -1.95 10.10 11.58
N SER A 751 -2.14 10.09 10.26
CA SER A 751 -2.98 9.10 9.58
C SER A 751 -2.51 7.68 9.87
N THR A 752 -1.19 7.44 9.78
CA THR A 752 -0.61 6.14 10.11
C THR A 752 -0.74 5.80 11.60
N LEU A 753 -0.55 6.77 12.48
CA LEU A 753 -0.72 6.59 13.92
C LEU A 753 -2.18 6.28 14.29
N GLY A 754 -3.13 6.95 13.63
CA GLY A 754 -4.57 6.68 13.73
C GLY A 754 -4.90 5.25 13.27
N MET A 755 -4.34 4.82 12.14
CA MET A 755 -4.47 3.43 11.67
C MET A 755 -3.96 2.42 12.72
N ILE A 756 -2.79 2.65 13.32
CA ILE A 756 -2.24 1.79 14.39
C ILE A 756 -3.16 1.80 15.60
N LYS A 757 -3.64 2.99 16.03
CA LYS A 757 -4.55 3.14 17.17
C LYS A 757 -5.81 2.29 16.99
N ARG A 758 -6.42 2.32 15.81
CA ARG A 758 -7.66 1.58 15.48
C ARG A 758 -7.43 0.07 15.30
N SER A 759 -6.34 -0.31 14.60
CA SER A 759 -6.12 -1.70 14.22
C SER A 759 -5.52 -2.57 15.32
N ILE A 760 -4.71 -1.98 16.20
CA ILE A 760 -3.99 -2.70 17.26
C ILE A 760 -4.74 -2.57 18.58
N THR A 761 -5.07 -3.70 19.17
CA THR A 761 -5.83 -3.74 20.43
C THR A 761 -4.93 -3.55 21.65
N CYS A 762 -3.78 -4.23 21.68
CA CYS A 762 -2.85 -4.16 22.80
C CYS A 762 -1.92 -2.95 22.67
N LYS A 763 -2.09 -1.96 23.57
CA LYS A 763 -1.29 -0.73 23.61
C LYS A 763 -0.02 -0.89 24.47
N SER A 764 0.63 -2.05 24.42
CA SER A 764 1.88 -2.27 25.16
C SER A 764 3.06 -1.53 24.51
N LYS A 765 4.07 -1.19 25.33
CA LYS A 765 5.33 -0.56 24.87
C LYS A 765 5.97 -1.37 23.72
N ASN A 766 6.05 -2.69 23.88
CA ASN A 766 6.72 -3.57 22.91
C ASN A 766 6.07 -3.60 21.53
N ILE A 767 4.77 -3.31 21.44
CA ILE A 767 4.03 -3.24 20.18
C ILE A 767 4.09 -1.83 19.61
N ILE A 768 3.65 -0.84 20.38
CA ILE A 768 3.49 0.54 19.87
C ILE A 768 4.81 1.16 19.46
N VAL A 769 5.89 1.00 20.26
CA VAL A 769 7.21 1.58 19.92
C VAL A 769 7.78 0.97 18.66
N LYS A 770 7.63 -0.36 18.45
CA LYS A 770 8.10 -1.01 17.22
C LYS A 770 7.36 -0.53 15.98
N LEU A 771 6.03 -0.45 16.06
CA LEU A 771 5.20 0.06 14.96
C LEU A 771 5.45 1.55 14.69
N TYR A 772 5.61 2.37 15.73
CA TYR A 772 5.98 3.77 15.59
C TYR A 772 7.33 3.92 14.86
N LYS A 773 8.38 3.21 15.32
CA LYS A 773 9.71 3.26 14.72
C LYS A 773 9.73 2.79 13.27
N ALA A 774 8.86 1.85 12.90
CA ALA A 774 8.84 1.26 11.56
C ALA A 774 7.91 1.98 10.57
N LEU A 775 6.77 2.51 11.01
CA LEU A 775 5.71 2.99 10.12
C LEU A 775 5.44 4.50 10.23
N VAL A 776 5.59 5.10 11.40
CA VAL A 776 5.24 6.51 11.64
C VAL A 776 6.48 7.40 11.51
N ARG A 777 7.52 7.07 12.27
CA ARG A 777 8.75 7.87 12.33
C ARG A 777 9.43 8.06 10.97
N PRO A 778 9.53 7.07 10.07
CA PRO A 778 10.12 7.28 8.75
C PRO A 778 9.42 8.36 7.92
N LYS A 779 8.12 8.62 8.14
CA LYS A 779 7.38 9.69 7.47
C LYS A 779 7.79 11.09 7.96
N LEU A 780 8.28 11.19 9.20
CA LEU A 780 8.78 12.44 9.80
C LEU A 780 10.27 12.68 9.51
N GLU A 781 10.99 11.66 9.06
CA GLU A 781 12.45 11.68 8.85
C GLU A 781 12.86 11.51 7.38
N PHE A 782 11.92 11.24 6.46
CA PHE A 782 12.24 11.02 5.05
C PHE A 782 12.88 12.27 4.42
N CYS A 783 14.13 12.14 3.94
CA CYS A 783 14.92 13.21 3.35
C CYS A 783 15.00 14.49 4.21
N VAL A 784 14.87 14.37 5.53
CA VAL A 784 14.78 15.53 6.45
C VAL A 784 16.01 16.44 6.40
N GLN A 785 17.15 15.93 5.97
CA GLN A 785 18.36 16.73 5.78
C GLN A 785 18.16 17.85 4.75
N ALA A 786 17.32 17.65 3.75
CA ALA A 786 17.02 18.65 2.72
C ALA A 786 16.02 19.71 3.19
N TRP A 787 15.09 19.35 4.11
CA TRP A 787 13.99 20.23 4.52
C TRP A 787 13.87 20.44 6.04
N ARG A 788 14.92 20.17 6.81
CA ARG A 788 14.88 20.29 8.27
C ARG A 788 14.27 21.63 8.71
N PRO A 789 13.18 21.62 9.50
CA PRO A 789 12.55 22.84 9.97
C PRO A 789 13.46 23.61 10.93
N PHE A 790 13.46 24.93 10.81
CA PHE A 790 14.15 25.85 11.71
C PHE A 790 13.17 26.75 12.48
N LEU A 791 11.92 26.84 12.03
CA LEU A 791 10.88 27.58 12.76
C LEU A 791 10.40 26.77 13.96
N LYS A 792 10.43 27.39 15.16
CA LYS A 792 10.01 26.74 16.42
C LYS A 792 8.63 26.08 16.35
N LYS A 793 7.65 26.75 15.67
CA LYS A 793 6.30 26.21 15.48
C LYS A 793 6.31 24.86 14.79
N ASP A 794 7.12 24.70 13.74
CA ASP A 794 7.17 23.48 12.93
C ASP A 794 7.90 22.36 13.66
N ILE A 795 8.97 22.68 14.40
CA ILE A 795 9.69 21.74 15.26
C ILE A 795 8.75 21.17 16.33
N VAL A 796 8.01 22.04 17.02
CA VAL A 796 7.05 21.64 18.07
C VAL A 796 5.91 20.79 17.48
N ASN A 797 5.38 21.18 16.30
CA ASN A 797 4.28 20.44 15.68
C ASN A 797 4.69 19.04 15.21
N LEU A 798 5.89 18.86 14.70
CA LEU A 798 6.46 17.54 14.38
C LEU A 798 6.59 16.68 15.65
N GLU A 799 7.13 17.26 16.74
CA GLU A 799 7.30 16.56 18.01
C GLU A 799 5.97 16.13 18.63
N LYS A 800 4.87 16.89 18.44
CA LYS A 800 3.51 16.53 18.89
C LYS A 800 3.05 15.17 18.36
N VAL A 801 3.53 14.70 17.20
CA VAL A 801 3.21 13.37 16.69
C VAL A 801 3.82 12.29 17.60
N GLN A 802 5.07 12.45 18.02
CA GLN A 802 5.74 11.53 18.94
C GLN A 802 5.10 11.58 20.34
N HIS A 803 4.69 12.78 20.81
CA HIS A 803 3.88 12.94 22.02
C HIS A 803 2.61 12.07 21.97
N ARG A 804 1.84 12.13 20.85
CA ARG A 804 0.63 11.32 20.67
C ARG A 804 0.93 9.81 20.67
N ALA A 805 2.01 9.41 20.01
CA ALA A 805 2.43 8.01 19.96
C ALA A 805 2.77 7.45 21.34
N THR A 806 3.52 8.21 22.15
CA THR A 806 3.90 7.79 23.50
C THR A 806 2.71 7.80 24.49
N LYS A 807 1.74 8.73 24.31
CA LYS A 807 0.49 8.75 25.09
C LYS A 807 -0.41 7.53 24.85
N MET A 808 -0.30 6.88 23.70
CA MET A 808 -1.05 5.65 23.41
C MET A 808 -0.62 4.46 24.28
N ILE A 809 0.58 4.50 24.85
CA ILE A 809 1.16 3.40 25.62
C ILE A 809 0.61 3.41 27.04
N GLN A 810 -0.07 2.33 27.44
CA GLN A 810 -0.72 2.24 28.74
C GLN A 810 0.26 2.47 29.92
N ALA A 811 1.46 1.90 29.83
CA ALA A 811 2.51 2.06 30.84
C ALA A 811 3.12 3.48 30.93
N CYS A 812 2.76 4.37 30.01
CA CYS A 812 3.23 5.75 29.96
C CYS A 812 2.14 6.77 30.37
N ARG A 813 0.98 6.31 30.81
CA ARG A 813 -0.09 7.18 31.31
C ARG A 813 0.36 7.91 32.58
N GLY A 814 0.04 9.19 32.69
CA GLY A 814 0.40 10.03 33.82
C GLY A 814 1.85 10.55 33.84
N LEU A 815 2.73 10.06 32.97
CA LEU A 815 4.12 10.53 32.88
C LEU A 815 4.21 11.81 32.05
N ASN A 816 5.15 12.73 32.40
CA ASN A 816 5.54 13.83 31.53
C ASN A 816 6.21 13.32 30.25
N TYR A 817 6.52 14.20 29.31
CA TYR A 817 7.03 13.74 28.00
C TYR A 817 8.44 13.15 28.05
N GLU A 818 9.32 13.73 28.82
CA GLU A 818 10.71 13.28 28.96
C GLU A 818 10.78 11.88 29.56
N ASP A 819 10.04 11.62 30.65
CA ASP A 819 9.92 10.31 31.27
C ASP A 819 9.35 9.26 30.30
N ARG A 820 8.38 9.67 29.47
CA ARG A 820 7.86 8.78 28.42
C ARG A 820 8.91 8.42 27.38
N LEU A 821 9.76 9.37 26.98
CA LEU A 821 10.86 9.10 26.04
C LEU A 821 11.84 8.12 26.64
N ILE A 822 12.29 8.35 27.87
CA ILE A 822 13.20 7.45 28.61
C ILE A 822 12.58 6.05 28.72
N ARG A 823 11.33 5.98 29.19
CA ARG A 823 10.63 4.71 29.35
C ARG A 823 10.45 3.96 28.02
N CYS A 824 10.25 4.68 26.91
CA CYS A 824 10.09 4.10 25.57
C CYS A 824 11.43 3.79 24.86
N GLY A 825 12.56 4.27 25.35
CA GLY A 825 13.84 4.21 24.67
C GLY A 825 13.80 5.00 23.35
N LEU A 826 13.30 6.23 23.43
CA LEU A 826 13.22 7.19 22.33
C LEU A 826 13.99 8.46 22.69
N SER A 827 14.62 9.09 21.71
CA SER A 827 15.13 10.46 21.79
C SER A 827 14.14 11.42 21.11
N THR A 828 14.32 12.71 21.30
CA THR A 828 13.51 13.71 20.59
C THR A 828 13.70 13.59 19.07
N LEU A 829 12.74 14.04 18.29
CA LEU A 829 12.88 14.09 16.84
C LEU A 829 13.96 15.11 16.41
N GLU A 830 14.23 16.11 17.23
CA GLU A 830 15.30 17.09 16.98
C GLU A 830 16.69 16.46 17.09
N ASP A 831 16.96 15.71 18.17
CA ASP A 831 18.22 14.95 18.32
C ASP A 831 18.42 13.98 17.17
N ARG A 832 17.34 13.34 16.74
CA ARG A 832 17.40 12.40 15.63
C ARG A 832 17.71 13.08 14.30
N ARG A 833 17.17 14.27 14.06
CA ARG A 833 17.53 15.07 12.88
C ARG A 833 19.01 15.45 12.90
N THR A 834 19.52 15.91 14.04
CA THR A 834 20.94 16.21 14.22
C THR A 834 21.82 14.98 13.99
N ARG A 835 21.44 13.85 14.57
CA ARG A 835 22.12 12.56 14.33
C ARG A 835 22.12 12.17 12.84
N GLY A 836 20.98 12.35 12.16
CA GLY A 836 20.85 12.10 10.72
C GLY A 836 21.74 12.98 9.88
N ASP A 837 21.85 14.25 10.23
CA ASP A 837 22.74 15.21 9.57
C ASP A 837 24.22 14.77 9.70
N MET A 838 24.67 14.38 10.90
CA MET A 838 26.06 13.93 11.09
C MET A 838 26.38 12.64 10.32
N ILE A 839 25.42 11.71 10.25
CA ILE A 839 25.56 10.48 9.44
C ILE A 839 25.71 10.83 7.96
N GLU A 840 24.99 11.80 7.48
CA GLU A 840 25.02 12.20 6.06
C GLU A 840 26.37 12.88 5.72
N VAL A 841 26.87 13.77 6.58
CA VAL A 841 28.22 14.34 6.43
C VAL A 841 29.29 13.25 6.39
N PHE A 842 29.19 12.25 7.29
CA PHE A 842 30.12 11.12 7.30
C PHE A 842 30.10 10.35 5.98
N LYS A 843 28.91 10.06 5.43
CA LYS A 843 28.79 9.36 4.15
C LYS A 843 29.37 10.14 2.98
N MET A 844 29.17 11.46 2.96
CA MET A 844 29.73 12.34 1.94
C MET A 844 31.28 12.35 2.00
N ILE A 845 31.85 12.48 3.19
CA ILE A 845 33.32 12.49 3.39
C ILE A 845 33.94 11.16 3.01
N LYS A 846 33.27 10.05 3.29
CA LYS A 846 33.75 8.68 2.96
C LYS A 846 33.44 8.27 1.51
N GLY A 847 32.83 9.13 0.69
CA GLY A 847 32.46 8.84 -0.71
C GLY A 847 31.42 7.74 -0.87
N ILE A 848 30.64 7.42 0.21
CA ILE A 848 29.56 6.45 0.17
C ILE A 848 28.41 7.00 -0.67
N ASP A 849 28.08 8.28 -0.43
CA ASP A 849 27.15 9.02 -1.27
C ASP A 849 27.95 9.72 -2.38
N LYS A 850 27.69 9.32 -3.64
CA LYS A 850 28.39 9.79 -4.84
C LYS A 850 27.87 11.19 -5.27
N ILE A 851 28.14 12.21 -4.47
CA ILE A 851 27.88 13.62 -4.77
C ILE A 851 29.17 14.41 -4.61
N ASN A 852 29.27 15.54 -5.31
CA ASN A 852 30.47 16.36 -5.24
C ASN A 852 30.54 17.08 -3.90
N PHE A 853 31.37 16.56 -2.98
CA PHE A 853 31.57 17.10 -1.64
C PHE A 853 31.97 18.57 -1.65
N LYS A 854 32.81 19.02 -2.63
CA LYS A 854 33.30 20.40 -2.76
C LYS A 854 32.17 21.40 -3.05
N ASN A 855 31.02 20.95 -3.57
CA ASN A 855 29.87 21.83 -3.77
C ASN A 855 29.23 22.25 -2.44
N PHE A 856 29.38 21.42 -1.39
CA PHE A 856 28.77 21.61 -0.08
C PHE A 856 29.69 22.18 0.97
N PHE A 857 30.94 21.74 0.98
CA PHE A 857 31.87 22.01 2.04
C PHE A 857 33.27 22.35 1.53
N SER A 858 33.92 23.32 2.22
CA SER A 858 35.32 23.61 2.09
C SER A 858 36.06 23.07 3.32
N PRO A 859 37.22 22.45 3.17
CA PRO A 859 38.11 22.14 4.31
C PRO A 859 38.49 23.40 5.09
N ALA A 860 38.63 23.29 6.41
CA ALA A 860 39.12 24.40 7.22
C ALA A 860 40.60 24.69 6.89
N ALA A 861 40.93 25.95 6.69
CA ALA A 861 42.27 26.38 6.27
C ALA A 861 43.37 26.10 7.30
N ASN A 862 43.02 25.91 8.59
CA ASN A 862 44.01 25.72 9.68
C ASN A 862 43.82 24.33 10.34
N ASN A 863 44.78 23.43 10.10
CA ASN A 863 44.87 22.13 10.79
C ASN A 863 45.54 22.20 12.18
N ARG A 864 45.91 23.43 12.67
CA ARG A 864 46.61 23.63 13.96
C ARG A 864 45.72 23.56 15.21
N THR A 865 44.37 23.50 15.04
CA THR A 865 43.47 23.43 16.18
C THR A 865 43.25 21.97 16.62
N ARG A 866 43.20 21.74 17.96
CA ARG A 866 42.86 20.38 18.51
C ARG A 866 41.61 19.80 17.87
N GLY A 867 41.63 18.52 17.47
CA GLY A 867 40.50 17.81 16.88
C GLY A 867 40.90 16.89 15.72
N HIS A 868 39.96 16.61 14.84
CA HIS A 868 40.15 15.71 13.69
C HIS A 868 40.56 16.45 12.39
N LYS A 869 41.15 15.69 11.46
CA LYS A 869 41.63 16.22 10.15
C LYS A 869 40.55 16.62 9.13
N TYR A 870 39.30 16.24 9.37
CA TYR A 870 38.16 16.53 8.48
C TYR A 870 37.33 17.72 8.95
N LYS A 871 37.94 18.75 9.50
CA LYS A 871 37.24 19.99 9.88
C LYS A 871 36.73 20.74 8.66
N LEU A 872 35.54 21.31 8.77
CA LEU A 872 34.86 22.06 7.74
C LEU A 872 34.90 23.55 8.03
N ALA A 873 35.11 24.38 6.98
CA ALA A 873 35.02 25.81 7.05
C ALA A 873 33.53 26.24 7.11
N LYS A 874 33.21 27.15 8.03
CA LYS A 874 31.89 27.75 8.12
C LYS A 874 31.82 29.01 7.31
N SER A 875 31.00 29.07 6.28
CA SER A 875 30.76 30.23 5.46
C SER A 875 29.81 31.21 6.15
N ARG A 876 29.94 32.51 5.84
CA ARG A 876 28.97 33.52 6.27
C ARG A 876 27.69 33.36 5.46
N SER A 877 26.53 33.36 6.12
CA SER A 877 25.21 33.28 5.49
C SER A 877 24.38 34.50 5.88
N ARG A 878 23.74 35.14 4.89
CA ARG A 878 22.92 36.33 5.06
C ARG A 878 21.47 35.94 5.46
N LEU A 879 20.93 34.96 4.80
CA LEU A 879 19.54 34.51 4.99
C LEU A 879 19.46 33.34 5.96
N ASP A 880 18.39 33.31 6.79
CA ASP A 880 18.13 32.20 7.70
C ASP A 880 17.90 30.87 6.97
N ILE A 881 17.33 30.90 5.76
CA ILE A 881 17.16 29.71 4.93
C ILE A 881 18.52 29.08 4.59
N ARG A 882 19.56 29.90 4.30
CA ARG A 882 20.90 29.40 4.04
C ARG A 882 21.64 29.00 5.32
N LYS A 883 21.57 29.83 6.37
CA LYS A 883 22.16 29.54 7.68
C LYS A 883 21.68 28.17 8.25
N ASN A 884 20.40 27.86 8.06
CA ASN A 884 19.78 26.61 8.52
C ASN A 884 19.76 25.50 7.47
N PHE A 885 20.30 25.73 6.26
CA PHE A 885 20.43 24.67 5.27
C PHE A 885 21.54 23.69 5.66
N PHE A 886 21.46 22.45 5.15
CA PHE A 886 22.31 21.32 5.54
C PHE A 886 23.79 21.67 5.59
N SER A 887 24.35 22.20 4.50
CA SER A 887 25.80 22.51 4.38
C SER A 887 26.33 23.56 5.37
N GLN A 888 25.46 24.38 5.96
CA GLN A 888 25.84 25.39 6.93
C GLN A 888 25.59 24.97 8.37
N ARG A 889 24.43 24.41 8.65
CA ARG A 889 24.04 24.07 10.02
C ARG A 889 24.85 22.92 10.63
N VAL A 890 25.38 22.01 9.80
CA VAL A 890 26.10 20.82 10.27
C VAL A 890 27.55 21.15 10.71
N VAL A 891 28.13 22.21 10.22
CA VAL A 891 29.58 22.52 10.35
C VAL A 891 30.03 22.57 11.81
N SER A 892 29.33 23.33 12.66
CA SER A 892 29.73 23.47 14.07
C SER A 892 29.65 22.11 14.80
N GLY A 893 28.50 21.39 14.68
CA GLY A 893 28.32 20.07 15.33
C GLY A 893 29.32 19.03 14.81
N TRP A 894 29.64 19.04 13.52
CA TRP A 894 30.66 18.18 12.94
C TRP A 894 32.04 18.44 13.50
N ASN A 895 32.46 19.69 13.55
CA ASN A 895 33.80 20.11 14.01
C ASN A 895 34.02 19.82 15.51
N GLU A 896 32.97 19.70 16.32
CA GLU A 896 33.02 19.31 17.73
C GLU A 896 33.22 17.79 17.96
N LEU A 897 33.02 16.96 16.95
CA LEU A 897 33.15 15.53 17.10
C LEU A 897 34.63 15.13 17.32
N PRO A 898 34.92 14.18 18.21
CA PRO A 898 36.27 13.66 18.38
C PRO A 898 36.71 12.79 17.19
N ALA A 899 38.02 12.74 16.94
CA ALA A 899 38.61 11.92 15.86
C ALA A 899 38.17 10.47 15.92
N SER A 900 38.08 9.91 17.13
CA SER A 900 37.62 8.53 17.36
C SER A 900 36.21 8.23 16.84
N VAL A 901 35.34 9.23 16.68
CA VAL A 901 34.01 9.08 16.09
C VAL A 901 34.10 9.12 14.56
N ILE A 902 34.84 10.07 14.03
CA ILE A 902 34.91 10.37 12.59
C ILE A 902 35.74 9.35 11.81
N GLU A 903 36.75 8.78 12.44
CA GLU A 903 37.65 7.76 11.87
C GLU A 903 37.02 6.36 11.89
N ALA A 904 35.72 6.27 12.03
CA ALA A 904 35.01 5.00 11.92
C ALA A 904 35.14 4.40 10.51
N ASP A 905 35.25 3.07 10.45
CA ASP A 905 35.43 2.34 9.19
C ASP A 905 34.13 2.12 8.43
N SER A 906 33.00 2.18 9.10
CA SER A 906 31.67 1.97 8.52
C SER A 906 30.63 2.93 9.11
N VAL A 907 29.54 3.12 8.36
CA VAL A 907 28.39 3.92 8.81
C VAL A 907 27.84 3.40 10.16
N ASN A 908 27.80 2.07 10.35
CA ASN A 908 27.29 1.49 11.59
C ASN A 908 28.27 1.72 12.78
N SER A 909 29.55 1.64 12.55
CA SER A 909 30.56 2.00 13.54
C SER A 909 30.47 3.48 13.92
N PHE A 910 30.35 4.38 12.93
CA PHE A 910 30.12 5.80 13.16
C PHE A 910 28.88 6.06 14.02
N LYS A 911 27.72 5.45 13.67
CA LYS A 911 26.49 5.59 14.43
C LYS A 911 26.66 5.20 15.89
N ASN A 912 27.31 4.07 16.15
CA ASN A 912 27.51 3.58 17.51
C ASN A 912 28.47 4.47 18.31
N ARG A 913 29.55 4.95 17.69
CA ARG A 913 30.52 5.88 18.34
C ARG A 913 29.88 7.23 18.60
N TYR A 914 29.10 7.78 17.65
CA TYR A 914 28.35 9.02 17.80
C TYR A 914 27.34 8.91 18.96
N ASP A 915 26.52 7.85 18.98
CA ASP A 915 25.51 7.65 20.03
C ASP A 915 26.17 7.57 21.43
N ARG A 916 27.31 6.90 21.57
CA ARG A 916 28.09 6.86 22.82
C ARG A 916 28.61 8.24 23.21
N PHE A 917 29.14 9.00 22.25
CA PHE A 917 29.65 10.36 22.48
C PHE A 917 28.56 11.29 23.00
N ILE A 918 27.39 11.29 22.37
CA ILE A 918 26.25 12.14 22.78
C ILE A 918 25.72 11.72 24.17
N ASN A 919 25.56 10.42 24.41
CA ASN A 919 25.10 9.93 25.72
C ASN A 919 26.09 10.36 26.85
N ASN A 920 27.39 10.26 26.62
CA ASN A 920 28.39 10.70 27.61
C ASN A 920 28.40 12.23 27.82
N LYS A 921 28.07 13.02 26.78
CA LYS A 921 27.93 14.50 26.88
C LYS A 921 26.72 14.87 27.72
N THR A 922 25.59 14.15 27.54
CA THR A 922 24.35 14.40 28.30
C THR A 922 24.47 14.01 29.77
N VAL A 923 25.26 13.00 30.13
CA VAL A 923 25.49 12.58 31.53
C VAL A 923 26.43 13.57 32.27
N ARG A 924 27.24 14.34 31.55
CA ARG A 924 28.17 15.31 32.14
C ARG A 924 27.61 16.74 32.30
N MET A 925 26.47 17.03 31.68
CA MET A 925 25.67 18.24 31.90
C MET A 925 24.56 17.96 32.90
#